data_dea3432d13235e152865ba7c30ff5f29
#
_entry.id   dea3432d13235e152865ba7c30ff5f29
#
_cell.length_a   1.000
_cell.length_b   1.000
_cell.length_c   1.000
_cell.angle_alpha   90.00
_cell.angle_beta   90.00
_cell.angle_gamma   90.00
#
_symmetry.space_group_name_H-M   'P 1'
#
loop_
_entity.id
_entity.type
_entity.pdbx_description
1 polymer ?
#
loop_
_entity_poly.entity_id
_entity_poly.type
_entity_poly.pdbx_seq_one_letter_code
_entity_poly.pdbx_strand_id
1 'polypeptide(L)'
;MGKRNENTKLVAKILSLAMITTMMSGYVAPPKEVKADTFNSSYSYEVNTQATEVEAATYNVVQSASNVVNSSDSLGKAIETSTEQSTETTTEKSTTDNTTTDSSTTNPAETTTKPQETTTEQPTTVDPDAFDLVAHRGYSAYAPENSIPAFEMAAASGFSKIELDIRRCKPDSNGKATWVVSHNDSLKNTMGVNVDISDSTYSELLKYSYTKGNNVDAYSNLKIATLDQVIDLIKKYKSEGKKVNWQIELKSVSDSNYPNYFENELVKPLKNAGVEDCVTFISFSKTYLNKIKSIDSTLATTYLSTILDEDAVNDALKCNAEGVTFNGEKNYTTEAAIKLALSKGLKVGVYTLDTPAIMGVYYQWGVRSFTTNMVNPNEVTPTILRVKYNTKAFSCTLSKTSYTYDGSRKLPAVTVKYKDIELVEGINYQLSYSDNKNPGTAKVYISGINNCTDERELKYKIVMPKVTGFSDSTTTTSKVTLKWTPVDKITGYIVYRYNYSKKKYEAIKTIANSDAKSYKITKLASAKKYRYRVATYLKADGKTYTSSPCTAKTTYTKPAKVTIKSAKRYSKNRRIMVKWTNSPRCTGYEVRVATDKKMKHVVKKYTVSGNTKQYVKVKGLTKTKKYYVKVRAYLKVGKKYYYSSYSAVVKNKPLKIKKKK
;
A
#
# COMPACT_ATOMS: atom_id res chain seq x y z
N MET A 1 -9.52 16.07 40.99
CA MET A 1 -9.60 15.53 39.61
C MET A 1 -9.08 16.46 38.50
N GLY A 2 -8.86 17.76 38.74
CA GLY A 2 -8.41 18.70 37.70
C GLY A 2 -6.91 18.73 37.37
N LYS A 3 -6.04 18.37 38.30
CA LYS A 3 -4.57 18.46 38.07
C LYS A 3 -3.93 17.26 37.33
N ARG A 4 -4.62 16.12 37.23
CA ARG A 4 -4.12 14.93 36.49
C ARG A 4 -4.23 15.09 34.96
N ASN A 5 -5.11 15.94 34.48
CA ASN A 5 -5.38 16.12 33.05
C ASN A 5 -4.44 17.16 32.38
N GLU A 6 -3.80 18.02 33.12
CA GLU A 6 -2.87 19.03 32.57
C GLU A 6 -1.46 18.48 32.37
N ASN A 7 -0.99 17.62 33.27
CA ASN A 7 0.32 16.97 33.12
C ASN A 7 0.36 15.99 31.95
N THR A 8 -0.73 15.25 31.70
CA THR A 8 -0.83 14.35 30.54
C THR A 8 -0.87 15.13 29.22
N LYS A 9 -1.51 16.30 29.20
CA LYS A 9 -1.51 17.20 28.03
C LYS A 9 -0.15 17.87 27.80
N LEU A 10 0.60 18.14 28.87
CA LEU A 10 1.95 18.72 28.78
C LEU A 10 2.96 17.69 28.23
N VAL A 11 2.89 16.44 28.70
CA VAL A 11 3.73 15.34 28.20
C VAL A 11 3.41 15.03 26.73
N ALA A 12 2.13 15.01 26.34
CA ALA A 12 1.73 14.83 24.94
C ALA A 12 2.20 16.00 24.04
N LYS A 13 2.22 17.25 24.54
CA LYS A 13 2.76 18.40 23.82
C LYS A 13 4.29 18.37 23.69
N ILE A 14 5.00 17.89 24.72
CA ILE A 14 6.45 17.75 24.67
C ILE A 14 6.86 16.64 23.69
N LEU A 15 6.15 15.52 23.69
CA LEU A 15 6.35 14.42 22.71
C LEU A 15 6.02 14.84 21.27
N SER A 16 4.96 15.63 21.06
CA SER A 16 4.64 16.14 19.73
C SER A 16 5.64 17.19 19.23
N LEU A 17 6.22 17.99 20.13
CA LEU A 17 7.25 18.98 19.78
C LEU A 17 8.59 18.30 19.46
N ALA A 18 8.95 17.22 20.17
CA ALA A 18 10.13 16.42 19.88
C ALA A 18 10.02 15.72 18.50
N MET A 19 8.85 15.16 18.16
CA MET A 19 8.60 14.58 16.82
C MET A 19 8.66 15.62 15.69
N ILE A 20 8.16 16.83 15.91
CA ILE A 20 8.21 17.90 14.90
C ILE A 20 9.65 18.38 14.70
N THR A 21 10.47 18.41 15.74
CA THR A 21 11.88 18.82 15.64
C THR A 21 12.71 17.77 14.91
N THR A 22 12.42 16.49 15.07
CA THR A 22 13.08 15.38 14.35
C THR A 22 12.68 15.34 12.86
N MET A 23 11.45 15.76 12.51
CA MET A 23 11.04 15.87 11.10
C MET A 23 11.55 17.12 10.37
N MET A 24 11.96 18.16 11.10
CA MET A 24 12.50 19.39 10.49
C MET A 24 14.04 19.43 10.38
N SER A 25 14.77 18.51 11.00
CA SER A 25 16.24 18.42 10.86
C SER A 25 16.72 17.70 9.60
N GLY A 26 15.80 17.23 8.72
CA GLY A 26 16.11 16.57 7.44
C GLY A 26 16.48 17.51 6.28
N TYR A 27 16.67 18.81 6.50
CA TYR A 27 17.09 19.75 5.46
C TYR A 27 18.37 20.46 5.90
N VAL A 28 19.52 19.87 5.57
CA VAL A 28 20.83 20.58 5.64
C VAL A 28 21.35 20.69 4.21
N ALA A 29 21.59 21.92 3.78
CA ALA A 29 22.17 22.26 2.49
C ALA A 29 23.61 21.74 2.36
N PRO A 30 24.08 21.37 1.14
CA PRO A 30 25.38 20.76 0.93
C PRO A 30 26.52 21.78 1.20
N PRO A 31 27.64 21.35 1.80
CA PRO A 31 28.81 22.18 1.95
C PRO A 31 29.59 22.32 0.64
N LYS A 32 30.19 23.48 0.42
CA LYS A 32 31.01 23.87 -0.74
C LYS A 32 32.30 23.06 -0.82
N GLU A 33 32.76 22.80 -2.05
CA GLU A 33 33.99 22.10 -2.43
C GLU A 33 35.22 22.47 -1.62
N VAL A 34 35.99 21.43 -1.23
CA VAL A 34 37.38 21.54 -0.81
C VAL A 34 38.24 20.68 -1.76
N LYS A 35 39.29 21.26 -2.31
CA LYS A 35 40.20 20.66 -3.29
C LYS A 35 41.09 19.59 -2.66
N ALA A 36 41.33 18.53 -3.42
CA ALA A 36 42.21 17.44 -3.09
C ALA A 36 43.69 17.81 -3.26
N ASP A 37 44.53 17.42 -2.31
CA ASP A 37 45.96 17.27 -2.54
C ASP A 37 46.49 16.02 -1.82
N THR A 38 47.14 15.19 -2.64
CA THR A 38 48.17 14.16 -2.43
C THR A 38 47.95 13.02 -1.42
N PHE A 39 47.91 11.83 -1.99
CA PHE A 39 47.96 10.51 -1.39
C PHE A 39 49.14 10.30 -0.42
N ASN A 40 48.82 9.78 0.78
CA ASN A 40 49.69 8.83 1.50
C ASN A 40 48.83 7.83 2.27
N SER A 41 49.23 6.58 2.26
CA SER A 41 48.52 5.42 2.73
C SER A 41 48.28 5.39 4.24
N SER A 42 47.13 5.86 4.66
CA SER A 42 46.43 5.46 5.89
C SER A 42 44.99 5.93 5.74
N TYR A 43 44.07 4.96 5.75
CA TYR A 43 42.66 5.24 5.60
C TYR A 43 42.16 6.02 6.84
N SER A 44 42.02 7.33 6.72
CA SER A 44 41.25 8.15 7.66
C SER A 44 40.02 8.69 6.92
N TYR A 45 38.87 8.08 7.17
CA TYR A 45 37.60 8.69 6.84
C TYR A 45 37.31 9.76 7.88
N GLU A 46 37.23 11.01 7.49
CA GLU A 46 36.64 12.03 8.36
C GLU A 46 35.14 11.75 8.46
N VAL A 47 34.76 11.06 9.52
CA VAL A 47 33.37 10.98 9.96
C VAL A 47 32.99 12.40 10.39
N ASN A 48 31.92 12.93 9.82
CA ASN A 48 31.41 14.24 10.21
C ASN A 48 30.95 14.18 11.67
N THR A 49 31.81 14.67 12.58
CA THR A 49 31.62 14.62 14.03
C THR A 49 30.37 15.35 14.55
N GLN A 50 29.69 16.11 13.70
CA GLN A 50 28.40 16.71 14.06
C GLN A 50 27.24 15.70 14.14
N ALA A 51 27.31 14.54 13.44
CA ALA A 51 26.30 13.49 13.57
C ALA A 51 26.41 12.78 14.92
N THR A 52 27.63 12.55 15.41
CA THR A 52 27.87 11.87 16.70
C THR A 52 27.47 12.71 17.91
N GLU A 53 27.55 14.04 17.85
CA GLU A 53 27.08 14.92 18.94
C GLU A 53 25.53 14.97 19.01
N VAL A 54 24.83 14.86 17.88
CA VAL A 54 23.37 14.80 17.86
C VAL A 54 22.88 13.46 18.38
N GLU A 55 23.53 12.35 18.04
CA GLU A 55 23.20 11.03 18.58
C GLU A 55 23.46 10.91 20.08
N ALA A 56 24.57 11.45 20.57
CA ALA A 56 24.87 11.52 22.01
C ALA A 56 23.85 12.37 22.77
N ALA A 57 23.39 13.49 22.21
CA ALA A 57 22.35 14.33 22.79
C ALA A 57 20.97 13.60 22.80
N THR A 58 20.65 12.87 21.76
CA THR A 58 19.40 12.09 21.65
C THR A 58 19.41 10.91 22.64
N TYR A 59 20.53 10.20 22.77
CA TYR A 59 20.71 9.12 23.74
C TYR A 59 20.54 9.60 25.17
N ASN A 60 21.10 10.75 25.53
CA ASN A 60 20.97 11.32 26.87
C ASN A 60 19.54 11.79 27.18
N VAL A 61 18.79 12.26 26.20
CA VAL A 61 17.37 12.65 26.37
C VAL A 61 16.49 11.43 26.56
N VAL A 62 16.75 10.33 25.84
CA VAL A 62 16.02 9.07 25.98
C VAL A 62 16.30 8.41 27.34
N GLN A 63 17.53 8.41 27.80
CA GLN A 63 17.91 7.90 29.14
C GLN A 63 17.28 8.74 30.26
N SER A 64 17.20 10.05 30.09
CA SER A 64 16.53 10.93 31.05
C SER A 64 15.02 10.69 31.11
N ALA A 65 14.38 10.42 29.97
CA ALA A 65 12.97 10.07 29.89
C ALA A 65 12.67 8.69 30.50
N SER A 66 13.54 7.70 30.28
CA SER A 66 13.43 6.35 30.85
C SER A 66 13.56 6.37 32.38
N ASN A 67 14.44 7.20 32.92
CA ASN A 67 14.61 7.37 34.37
C ASN A 67 13.39 8.06 35.04
N VAL A 68 12.71 8.95 34.32
CA VAL A 68 11.47 9.58 34.82
C VAL A 68 10.29 8.58 34.80
N VAL A 69 10.20 7.70 33.83
CA VAL A 69 9.17 6.65 33.76
C VAL A 69 9.39 5.61 34.87
N ASN A 70 10.63 5.18 35.08
CA ASN A 70 10.95 4.19 36.13
C ASN A 70 10.77 4.76 37.56
N SER A 71 10.90 6.07 37.75
CA SER A 71 10.60 6.70 39.05
C SER A 71 9.11 6.88 39.31
N SER A 72 8.27 6.93 38.29
CA SER A 72 6.80 6.98 38.44
C SER A 72 6.19 5.62 38.74
N ASP A 73 6.78 4.52 38.25
CA ASP A 73 6.32 3.15 38.58
C ASP A 73 6.67 2.72 40.02
N SER A 74 7.77 3.23 40.58
CA SER A 74 8.10 2.98 41.98
C SER A 74 7.18 3.71 42.98
N LEU A 75 6.58 4.84 42.58
CA LEU A 75 5.56 5.53 43.38
C LEU A 75 4.18 4.87 43.33
N GLY A 76 3.86 4.13 42.26
CA GLY A 76 2.62 3.39 42.11
C GLY A 76 2.55 2.14 42.98
N LYS A 77 3.67 1.46 43.16
CA LYS A 77 3.76 0.25 44.00
C LYS A 77 3.76 0.52 45.51
N ALA A 78 4.13 1.72 45.96
CA ALA A 78 4.11 2.11 47.35
C ALA A 78 2.69 2.44 47.91
N ILE A 79 1.72 2.62 47.02
CA ILE A 79 0.34 2.96 47.41
C ILE A 79 -0.59 1.74 47.47
N GLU A 80 -0.23 0.60 46.87
CA GLU A 80 -1.04 -0.63 46.88
C GLU A 80 -0.77 -1.58 48.07
N THR A 81 0.22 -1.30 48.94
CA THR A 81 0.59 -2.18 50.08
C THR A 81 -0.02 -1.77 51.42
N SER A 82 -0.95 -0.80 51.46
CA SER A 82 -1.50 -0.31 52.73
C SER A 82 -3.00 -0.50 52.92
N THR A 83 -3.65 -1.36 52.18
CA THR A 83 -5.05 -1.73 52.44
C THR A 83 -5.27 -3.20 52.05
N GLU A 84 -5.10 -4.07 53.04
CA GLU A 84 -5.91 -5.25 53.30
C GLU A 84 -5.22 -6.16 54.33
N GLN A 85 -5.60 -5.94 55.56
CA GLN A 85 -5.41 -6.89 56.63
C GLN A 85 -6.77 -7.05 57.33
N SER A 86 -7.42 -8.17 57.11
CA SER A 86 -8.25 -8.83 58.15
C SER A 86 -8.93 -10.10 57.64
N THR A 87 -8.75 -11.14 58.42
CA THR A 87 -9.64 -12.28 58.73
C THR A 87 -9.79 -13.35 57.63
N GLU A 88 -9.73 -14.62 57.88
CA GLU A 88 -9.74 -15.54 59.02
C GLU A 88 -9.37 -16.95 58.55
N THR A 89 -8.56 -17.64 59.35
CA THR A 89 -8.71 -18.90 60.03
C THR A 89 -9.41 -20.08 59.30
N THR A 90 -8.79 -21.22 59.17
CA THR A 90 -8.83 -22.42 59.99
C THR A 90 -8.26 -23.67 59.31
N THR A 91 -7.33 -24.33 60.00
CA THR A 91 -7.25 -25.77 60.38
C THR A 91 -7.37 -26.82 59.27
N GLU A 92 -6.62 -27.87 59.20
CA GLU A 92 -6.01 -28.84 60.16
C GLU A 92 -5.10 -29.78 59.35
N LYS A 93 -3.89 -30.12 59.86
CA LYS A 93 -3.48 -31.36 60.52
C LYS A 93 -3.50 -32.65 59.67
N SER A 94 -2.54 -33.43 59.57
CA SER A 94 -1.71 -34.27 60.46
C SER A 94 -1.03 -35.31 59.56
N THR A 95 0.03 -35.86 59.77
CA THR A 95 0.78 -36.61 60.78
C THR A 95 1.67 -37.62 60.07
N THR A 96 2.91 -37.66 60.57
CA THR A 96 3.67 -38.89 61.05
C THR A 96 4.13 -39.87 59.94
N ASP A 97 5.25 -40.53 60.01
CA ASP A 97 6.26 -40.81 61.06
C ASP A 97 7.48 -41.49 60.41
N ASN A 98 8.65 -41.26 61.02
CA ASN A 98 9.68 -42.22 61.47
C ASN A 98 10.15 -43.38 60.57
N THR A 99 11.39 -43.74 60.49
CA THR A 99 12.42 -44.06 61.45
C THR A 99 13.74 -44.42 60.83
N THR A 100 14.84 -43.89 61.39
CA THR A 100 16.07 -44.51 61.94
C THR A 100 16.61 -45.79 61.31
N THR A 101 17.92 -45.91 61.12
CA THR A 101 19.09 -46.24 61.95
C THR A 101 20.29 -46.44 61.07
N ASP A 102 21.41 -45.93 61.30
CA ASP A 102 22.49 -46.05 62.27
C ASP A 102 23.75 -46.86 61.77
N SER A 103 24.89 -46.28 62.07
CA SER A 103 26.23 -46.85 62.36
C SER A 103 27.07 -47.39 61.17
N SER A 104 28.36 -47.24 61.10
CA SER A 104 29.44 -46.82 62.00
C SER A 104 30.79 -46.86 61.22
N THR A 105 31.67 -45.90 61.56
CA THR A 105 33.13 -46.02 61.75
C THR A 105 34.00 -46.78 60.74
N THR A 106 35.04 -46.12 60.14
CA THR A 106 36.42 -46.03 60.64
C THR A 106 37.31 -45.30 59.64
N ASN A 107 38.08 -44.30 60.13
CA ASN A 107 39.32 -43.79 59.50
C ASN A 107 40.47 -44.75 59.87
N PRO A 108 41.59 -44.83 59.10
CA PRO A 108 42.63 -43.79 59.18
C PRO A 108 43.54 -43.63 57.94
N ALA A 109 44.34 -42.56 58.06
CA ALA A 109 45.71 -42.35 57.61
C ALA A 109 45.98 -41.64 56.28
N GLU A 110 46.65 -40.50 56.43
CA GLU A 110 47.28 -39.60 55.50
C GLU A 110 48.26 -40.23 54.50
N THR A 111 48.24 -39.72 53.28
CA THR A 111 49.49 -39.47 52.53
C THR A 111 49.31 -38.26 51.59
N THR A 112 50.08 -37.23 51.86
CA THR A 112 50.22 -36.02 51.08
C THR A 112 50.82 -36.25 49.72
N THR A 113 50.09 -35.94 48.66
CA THR A 113 50.62 -35.58 47.35
C THR A 113 49.77 -34.43 46.75
N LYS A 114 50.42 -33.34 46.48
CA LYS A 114 49.90 -32.11 45.88
C LYS A 114 49.30 -32.37 44.50
N PRO A 115 48.00 -32.12 44.22
CA PRO A 115 47.48 -32.24 42.86
C PRO A 115 47.82 -30.99 42.08
N GLN A 116 48.27 -31.23 40.85
CA GLN A 116 48.40 -30.31 39.75
C GLN A 116 46.98 -29.83 39.40
N GLU A 117 46.77 -28.51 39.37
CA GLU A 117 45.56 -27.86 38.89
C GLU A 117 45.35 -28.12 37.41
N THR A 118 44.53 -29.11 37.08
CA THR A 118 43.87 -29.18 35.79
C THR A 118 42.63 -28.26 35.88
N THR A 119 42.72 -27.11 35.24
CA THR A 119 41.55 -26.26 34.96
C THR A 119 40.61 -27.02 34.05
N THR A 120 39.66 -27.75 34.60
CA THR A 120 38.49 -28.20 33.86
C THR A 120 37.65 -26.95 33.57
N GLU A 121 37.68 -26.47 32.32
CA GLU A 121 36.69 -25.54 31.82
C GLU A 121 35.30 -26.18 32.05
N GLN A 122 34.53 -25.57 32.92
CA GLN A 122 33.10 -25.87 33.09
C GLN A 122 32.43 -25.62 31.73
N PRO A 123 31.63 -26.57 31.20
CA PRO A 123 30.91 -26.31 29.97
C PRO A 123 30.03 -25.08 30.17
N THR A 124 30.30 -24.01 29.44
CA THR A 124 29.49 -22.81 29.40
C THR A 124 28.11 -23.24 28.95
N THR A 125 27.11 -23.20 29.83
CA THR A 125 25.72 -23.46 29.48
C THR A 125 25.31 -22.40 28.47
N VAL A 126 25.16 -22.79 27.19
CA VAL A 126 24.67 -21.93 26.13
C VAL A 126 23.26 -21.50 26.51
N ASP A 127 23.03 -20.20 26.65
CA ASP A 127 21.69 -19.65 26.91
C ASP A 127 20.76 -20.13 25.78
N PRO A 128 19.71 -20.95 26.10
CA PRO A 128 18.81 -21.47 25.08
C PRO A 128 18.01 -20.37 24.38
N ASP A 129 18.01 -19.17 24.94
CA ASP A 129 17.32 -18.00 24.42
C ASP A 129 18.22 -17.08 23.57
N ALA A 130 19.53 -17.32 23.57
CA ALA A 130 20.47 -16.58 22.76
C ALA A 130 20.16 -16.72 21.25
N PHE A 131 20.25 -15.64 20.52
CA PHE A 131 20.11 -15.61 19.06
C PHE A 131 21.11 -14.63 18.45
N ASP A 132 21.39 -14.82 17.17
CA ASP A 132 22.23 -13.94 16.39
C ASP A 132 21.41 -13.03 15.49
N LEU A 133 21.74 -11.74 15.46
CA LEU A 133 21.39 -10.85 14.37
C LEU A 133 22.55 -10.77 13.41
N VAL A 134 22.26 -10.98 12.11
CA VAL A 134 23.22 -10.97 11.02
C VAL A 134 22.96 -9.72 10.17
N ALA A 135 23.95 -8.84 10.06
CA ALA A 135 23.88 -7.65 9.21
C ALA A 135 24.02 -8.05 7.74
N HIS A 136 22.94 -8.03 6.98
CA HIS A 136 22.89 -8.44 5.57
C HIS A 136 23.64 -7.45 4.67
N ARG A 137 24.77 -7.90 4.11
CA ARG A 137 25.73 -7.08 3.32
C ARG A 137 26.29 -5.90 4.13
N GLY A 138 26.52 -6.11 5.44
CA GLY A 138 26.72 -5.07 6.42
C GLY A 138 25.40 -4.42 6.86
N TYR A 139 25.45 -3.28 7.54
CA TYR A 139 24.24 -2.56 7.94
C TYR A 139 23.67 -1.76 6.77
N SER A 140 23.18 -2.49 5.78
CA SER A 140 22.87 -1.99 4.43
C SER A 140 21.71 -0.99 4.37
N ALA A 141 20.86 -0.90 5.39
CA ALA A 141 19.86 0.17 5.48
C ALA A 141 20.46 1.55 5.76
N TYR A 142 21.69 1.62 6.29
CA TYR A 142 22.32 2.87 6.74
C TYR A 142 23.63 3.19 6.00
N ALA A 143 24.18 2.26 5.23
CA ALA A 143 25.35 2.48 4.38
C ALA A 143 25.22 1.67 3.09
N PRO A 144 26.00 1.99 2.02
CA PRO A 144 25.97 1.20 0.78
C PRO A 144 26.30 -0.27 1.04
N GLU A 145 25.47 -1.18 0.54
CA GLU A 145 25.62 -2.62 0.73
C GLU A 145 27.00 -3.13 0.29
N ASN A 146 27.52 -4.16 0.94
CA ASN A 146 28.77 -4.81 0.56
C ASN A 146 29.97 -3.85 0.51
N SER A 147 30.04 -2.95 1.48
CA SER A 147 31.11 -1.93 1.59
C SER A 147 31.72 -1.92 2.98
N ILE A 148 32.97 -1.48 3.07
CA ILE A 148 33.68 -1.34 4.36
C ILE A 148 32.88 -0.47 5.35
N PRO A 149 32.33 0.72 4.97
CA PRO A 149 31.48 1.49 5.85
C PRO A 149 30.26 0.74 6.41
N ALA A 150 29.62 -0.10 5.59
CA ALA A 150 28.47 -0.90 6.05
C ALA A 150 28.89 -1.96 7.08
N PHE A 151 30.06 -2.55 6.92
CA PHE A 151 30.61 -3.53 7.86
C PHE A 151 31.05 -2.88 9.18
N GLU A 152 31.75 -1.75 9.11
CA GLU A 152 32.14 -1.00 10.29
C GLU A 152 30.92 -0.52 11.10
N MET A 153 29.90 -0.04 10.40
CA MET A 153 28.64 0.37 11.03
C MET A 153 27.92 -0.81 11.70
N ALA A 154 27.89 -1.98 11.05
CA ALA A 154 27.32 -3.19 11.64
C ALA A 154 28.03 -3.58 12.94
N ALA A 155 29.38 -3.63 12.92
CA ALA A 155 30.18 -3.96 14.09
C ALA A 155 30.02 -2.94 15.22
N ALA A 156 29.92 -1.63 14.88
CA ALA A 156 29.68 -0.55 15.84
C ALA A 156 28.28 -0.62 16.46
N SER A 157 27.28 -1.09 15.71
CA SER A 157 25.89 -1.24 16.17
C SER A 157 25.66 -2.50 17.02
N GLY A 158 26.68 -3.36 17.21
CA GLY A 158 26.60 -4.54 18.08
C GLY A 158 26.04 -5.81 17.39
N PHE A 159 26.07 -5.90 16.08
CA PHE A 159 25.75 -7.15 15.39
C PHE A 159 26.74 -8.24 15.77
N SER A 160 26.22 -9.42 16.11
CA SER A 160 27.06 -10.63 16.40
C SER A 160 27.60 -11.28 15.15
N LYS A 161 26.94 -11.03 14.00
CA LYS A 161 27.35 -11.55 12.70
C LYS A 161 27.21 -10.50 11.60
N ILE A 162 28.13 -10.53 10.63
CA ILE A 162 28.11 -9.68 9.44
C ILE A 162 28.15 -10.58 8.22
N GLU A 163 27.20 -10.42 7.33
CA GLU A 163 27.15 -11.15 6.07
C GLU A 163 27.68 -10.28 4.94
N LEU A 164 28.36 -10.91 3.98
CA LEU A 164 28.87 -10.31 2.76
C LEU A 164 28.94 -11.32 1.62
N ASP A 165 28.87 -10.80 0.40
CA ASP A 165 28.94 -11.58 -0.83
C ASP A 165 30.30 -11.41 -1.51
N ILE A 166 30.94 -12.49 -1.96
CA ILE A 166 32.22 -12.38 -2.69
C ILE A 166 32.12 -12.94 -4.11
N ARG A 167 32.86 -12.26 -5.01
CA ARG A 167 33.04 -12.65 -6.41
C ARG A 167 34.47 -12.53 -6.84
N ARG A 168 34.88 -13.40 -7.74
CA ARG A 168 36.25 -13.44 -8.29
C ARG A 168 36.32 -12.60 -9.56
N CYS A 169 37.21 -11.61 -9.61
CA CYS A 169 37.51 -10.85 -10.80
C CYS A 169 38.23 -11.69 -11.85
N LYS A 170 38.23 -11.22 -13.10
CA LYS A 170 39.15 -11.70 -14.13
C LYS A 170 40.60 -11.55 -13.66
N PRO A 171 41.46 -12.55 -13.87
CA PRO A 171 42.89 -12.43 -13.58
C PRO A 171 43.56 -11.27 -14.34
N ASP A 172 44.52 -10.61 -13.70
CA ASP A 172 45.35 -9.59 -14.30
C ASP A 172 46.39 -10.20 -15.27
N SER A 173 47.28 -9.38 -15.83
CA SER A 173 48.34 -9.80 -16.75
C SER A 173 49.35 -10.76 -16.11
N ASN A 174 49.41 -10.81 -14.79
CA ASN A 174 50.28 -11.74 -14.03
C ASN A 174 49.55 -13.03 -13.62
N GLY A 175 48.31 -13.21 -14.09
CA GLY A 175 47.48 -14.36 -13.75
C GLY A 175 46.89 -14.31 -12.34
N LYS A 176 47.00 -13.21 -11.61
CA LYS A 176 46.43 -13.01 -10.26
C LYS A 176 45.01 -12.48 -10.36
N ALA A 177 44.06 -13.22 -9.80
CA ALA A 177 42.69 -12.72 -9.62
C ALA A 177 42.53 -12.08 -8.23
N THR A 178 41.63 -11.10 -8.13
CA THR A 178 41.22 -10.47 -6.88
C THR A 178 39.79 -10.87 -6.57
N TRP A 179 39.52 -11.20 -5.32
CA TRP A 179 38.15 -11.41 -4.83
C TRP A 179 37.60 -10.08 -4.30
N VAL A 180 36.48 -9.68 -4.81
CA VAL A 180 35.79 -8.43 -4.47
C VAL A 180 34.42 -8.69 -3.81
N VAL A 181 33.94 -7.72 -3.08
CA VAL A 181 32.71 -7.83 -2.31
C VAL A 181 31.57 -7.26 -3.11
N SER A 182 30.66 -8.10 -3.62
CA SER A 182 29.49 -7.71 -4.41
C SER A 182 28.44 -8.82 -4.50
N HIS A 183 27.18 -8.46 -4.33
CA HIS A 183 26.10 -9.42 -4.53
C HIS A 183 25.90 -9.79 -6.01
N ASN A 184 25.83 -8.79 -6.89
CA ASN A 184 25.65 -9.01 -8.32
C ASN A 184 26.98 -9.06 -9.04
N ASP A 185 27.04 -9.78 -10.16
CA ASP A 185 28.20 -9.72 -11.03
C ASP A 185 28.31 -8.34 -11.70
N SER A 186 27.19 -7.77 -12.12
CA SER A 186 27.16 -6.44 -12.74
C SER A 186 27.15 -5.31 -11.69
N LEU A 187 27.99 -4.29 -11.91
CA LEU A 187 28.07 -3.07 -11.10
C LEU A 187 26.85 -2.11 -11.27
N LYS A 188 25.88 -2.49 -12.09
CA LYS A 188 24.72 -1.63 -12.43
C LYS A 188 23.92 -1.19 -11.21
N ASN A 189 23.77 -2.05 -10.23
CA ASN A 189 22.93 -1.78 -9.05
C ASN A 189 23.61 -0.89 -8.02
N THR A 190 24.94 -0.93 -7.92
CA THR A 190 25.73 -0.19 -6.93
C THR A 190 26.42 1.04 -7.51
N MET A 191 26.95 0.93 -8.73
CA MET A 191 27.74 1.99 -9.37
C MET A 191 27.07 2.59 -10.62
N GLY A 192 25.94 2.07 -11.06
CA GLY A 192 25.17 2.60 -12.20
C GLY A 192 25.73 2.26 -13.57
N VAL A 193 26.79 1.47 -13.65
CA VAL A 193 27.50 1.10 -14.90
C VAL A 193 27.26 -0.36 -15.25
N ASN A 194 27.16 -0.67 -16.54
CA ASN A 194 26.97 -2.04 -17.03
C ASN A 194 28.33 -2.69 -17.29
N VAL A 195 29.01 -3.05 -16.22
CA VAL A 195 30.32 -3.69 -16.19
C VAL A 195 30.23 -4.91 -15.30
N ASP A 196 30.66 -6.05 -15.79
CA ASP A 196 30.61 -7.33 -15.07
C ASP A 196 31.97 -7.63 -14.40
N ILE A 197 31.92 -8.07 -13.15
CA ILE A 197 33.10 -8.35 -12.31
C ILE A 197 33.90 -9.52 -12.90
N SER A 198 33.21 -10.58 -13.32
CA SER A 198 33.84 -11.78 -13.92
C SER A 198 34.62 -11.47 -15.20
N ASP A 199 34.25 -10.43 -15.94
CA ASP A 199 34.91 -10.02 -17.20
C ASP A 199 35.94 -8.91 -17.01
N SER A 200 36.13 -8.40 -15.81
CA SER A 200 36.96 -7.23 -15.49
C SER A 200 38.07 -7.58 -14.51
N THR A 201 39.27 -7.05 -14.70
CA THR A 201 40.32 -7.06 -13.69
C THR A 201 40.00 -6.09 -12.54
N TYR A 202 40.56 -6.27 -11.37
CA TYR A 202 40.34 -5.38 -10.24
C TYR A 202 40.74 -3.92 -10.56
N SER A 203 41.83 -3.71 -11.30
CA SER A 203 42.25 -2.36 -11.74
C SER A 203 41.25 -1.68 -12.64
N GLU A 204 40.50 -2.43 -13.44
CA GLU A 204 39.41 -1.88 -14.26
C GLU A 204 38.21 -1.51 -13.42
N LEU A 205 37.86 -2.32 -12.41
CA LEU A 205 36.73 -2.03 -11.50
C LEU A 205 37.00 -0.77 -10.66
N LEU A 206 38.23 -0.48 -10.28
CA LEU A 206 38.61 0.72 -9.53
C LEU A 206 38.34 2.04 -10.25
N LYS A 207 38.06 2.02 -11.57
CA LYS A 207 37.62 3.24 -12.31
C LYS A 207 36.26 3.72 -11.85
N TYR A 208 35.45 2.86 -11.28
CA TYR A 208 34.08 3.14 -10.87
C TYR A 208 33.97 3.35 -9.36
N SER A 209 32.91 4.05 -8.93
CA SER A 209 32.60 4.30 -7.52
C SER A 209 31.13 4.06 -7.28
N TYR A 210 30.76 3.80 -6.05
CA TYR A 210 29.36 3.70 -5.66
C TYR A 210 28.64 5.01 -5.96
N THR A 211 27.50 4.89 -6.64
CA THR A 211 26.59 6.00 -6.97
C THR A 211 25.16 5.71 -6.51
N LYS A 212 24.94 4.51 -5.97
CA LYS A 212 23.66 4.04 -5.48
C LYS A 212 23.86 3.30 -4.15
N GLY A 213 22.78 3.21 -3.39
CA GLY A 213 22.76 2.61 -2.06
C GLY A 213 22.37 3.64 -1.00
N ASN A 214 22.03 3.15 0.17
CA ASN A 214 21.60 4.00 1.28
C ASN A 214 22.77 4.88 1.74
N ASN A 215 22.49 6.17 1.92
CA ASN A 215 23.46 7.20 2.34
C ASN A 215 24.76 7.24 1.50
N VAL A 216 24.73 6.84 0.24
CA VAL A 216 25.91 6.80 -0.65
C VAL A 216 26.58 8.17 -0.77
N ASP A 217 25.81 9.26 -0.71
CA ASP A 217 26.31 10.64 -0.79
C ASP A 217 27.22 11.04 0.40
N ALA A 218 27.17 10.29 1.51
CA ALA A 218 28.07 10.49 2.65
C ALA A 218 29.46 9.91 2.40
N TYR A 219 29.67 9.10 1.36
CA TYR A 219 30.91 8.37 1.08
C TYR A 219 31.46 8.75 -0.30
N SER A 220 32.17 9.85 -0.38
CA SER A 220 32.76 10.31 -1.64
C SER A 220 33.77 9.29 -2.20
N ASN A 221 33.64 8.95 -3.49
CA ASN A 221 34.57 8.07 -4.19
C ASN A 221 34.70 6.65 -3.58
N LEU A 222 33.64 6.13 -2.94
CA LEU A 222 33.65 4.77 -2.38
C LEU A 222 33.89 3.73 -3.47
N LYS A 223 34.87 2.87 -3.29
CA LYS A 223 35.26 1.81 -4.24
C LYS A 223 34.77 0.45 -3.78
N ILE A 224 34.70 -0.49 -4.73
CA ILE A 224 34.43 -1.89 -4.41
C ILE A 224 35.50 -2.43 -3.46
N ALA A 225 35.07 -3.05 -2.37
CA ALA A 225 36.00 -3.65 -1.39
C ALA A 225 36.55 -4.98 -1.90
N THR A 226 37.74 -5.34 -1.41
CA THR A 226 38.33 -6.64 -1.65
C THR A 226 38.20 -7.55 -0.43
N LEU A 227 38.35 -8.87 -0.64
CA LEU A 227 38.40 -9.82 0.46
C LEU A 227 39.58 -9.53 1.39
N ASP A 228 40.74 -9.10 0.85
CA ASP A 228 41.91 -8.75 1.67
C ASP A 228 41.59 -7.62 2.65
N GLN A 229 40.84 -6.57 2.21
CA GLN A 229 40.39 -5.50 3.09
C GLN A 229 39.41 -5.99 4.16
N VAL A 230 38.54 -6.95 3.83
CA VAL A 230 37.68 -7.60 4.82
C VAL A 230 38.48 -8.42 5.81
N ILE A 231 39.47 -9.17 5.36
CA ILE A 231 40.41 -9.93 6.23
C ILE A 231 41.11 -8.98 7.22
N ASP A 232 41.59 -7.84 6.75
CA ASP A 232 42.22 -6.83 7.62
C ASP A 232 41.24 -6.28 8.66
N LEU A 233 39.95 -6.08 8.27
CA LEU A 233 38.92 -5.66 9.19
C LEU A 233 38.59 -6.74 10.24
N ILE A 234 38.55 -8.03 9.82
CA ILE A 234 38.35 -9.16 10.74
C ILE A 234 39.51 -9.24 11.75
N LYS A 235 40.77 -9.12 11.28
CA LYS A 235 41.96 -9.08 12.16
C LYS A 235 41.85 -7.94 13.19
N LYS A 236 41.50 -6.74 12.73
CA LYS A 236 41.30 -5.57 13.61
C LYS A 236 40.30 -5.86 14.71
N TYR A 237 39.13 -6.36 14.36
CA TYR A 237 38.11 -6.65 15.38
C TYR A 237 38.46 -7.82 16.29
N LYS A 238 39.12 -8.85 15.77
CA LYS A 238 39.62 -9.95 16.57
C LYS A 238 40.67 -9.45 17.60
N SER A 239 41.59 -8.58 17.19
CA SER A 239 42.60 -7.98 18.08
C SER A 239 41.97 -7.01 19.13
N GLU A 240 40.84 -6.37 18.81
CA GLU A 240 40.06 -5.57 19.73
C GLU A 240 39.21 -6.41 20.70
N GLY A 241 39.24 -7.75 20.62
CA GLY A 241 38.43 -8.66 21.43
C GLY A 241 36.96 -8.70 21.06
N LYS A 242 36.55 -8.11 19.92
CA LYS A 242 35.19 -8.14 19.44
C LYS A 242 34.86 -9.51 18.85
N LYS A 243 33.82 -10.15 19.39
CA LYS A 243 33.33 -11.45 18.93
C LYS A 243 32.32 -11.26 17.78
N VAL A 244 32.78 -10.99 16.57
CA VAL A 244 31.98 -10.88 15.36
C VAL A 244 32.30 -12.06 14.43
N ASN A 245 31.28 -12.81 14.02
CA ASN A 245 31.41 -13.84 12.98
C ASN A 245 31.07 -13.25 11.60
N TRP A 246 31.84 -13.61 10.57
CA TRP A 246 31.70 -13.12 9.21
C TRP A 246 31.15 -14.22 8.32
N GLN A 247 29.94 -14.06 7.84
CA GLN A 247 29.31 -14.98 6.89
C GLN A 247 29.66 -14.56 5.47
N ILE A 248 30.52 -15.34 4.82
CA ILE A 248 31.02 -15.06 3.47
C ILE A 248 30.23 -15.91 2.46
N GLU A 249 29.34 -15.27 1.67
CA GLU A 249 28.61 -15.98 0.62
C GLU A 249 29.45 -16.18 -0.62
N LEU A 250 29.64 -17.46 -0.97
CA LEU A 250 30.23 -17.88 -2.22
C LEU A 250 29.20 -17.88 -3.32
N LYS A 251 29.21 -16.83 -4.16
CA LYS A 251 28.24 -16.67 -5.25
C LYS A 251 28.48 -17.70 -6.35
N SER A 252 27.40 -18.29 -6.86
CA SER A 252 27.49 -19.23 -7.98
C SER A 252 27.95 -18.54 -9.25
N VAL A 253 28.85 -19.19 -9.97
CA VAL A 253 29.38 -18.79 -11.28
C VAL A 253 29.33 -19.98 -12.25
N SER A 254 29.36 -19.72 -13.54
CA SER A 254 29.36 -20.78 -14.59
C SER A 254 30.68 -21.50 -14.78
N ASP A 255 31.77 -20.98 -14.21
CA ASP A 255 33.10 -21.59 -14.32
C ASP A 255 33.21 -22.86 -13.47
N SER A 256 33.39 -24.01 -14.12
CA SER A 256 33.57 -25.29 -13.44
C SER A 256 34.87 -25.39 -12.64
N ASN A 257 35.87 -24.56 -12.95
CA ASN A 257 37.14 -24.50 -12.22
C ASN A 257 37.06 -23.61 -10.96
N TYR A 258 35.97 -22.85 -10.79
CA TYR A 258 35.79 -21.88 -9.69
C TYR A 258 36.11 -22.47 -8.30
N PRO A 259 35.64 -23.66 -7.93
CA PRO A 259 36.00 -24.26 -6.64
C PRO A 259 37.48 -24.57 -6.45
N ASN A 260 38.26 -24.69 -7.51
CA ASN A 260 39.71 -25.01 -7.41
C ASN A 260 40.53 -23.82 -6.91
N TYR A 261 40.00 -22.60 -6.99
CA TYR A 261 40.66 -21.40 -6.47
C TYR A 261 40.51 -21.26 -4.96
N PHE A 262 39.54 -21.94 -4.32
CA PHE A 262 39.16 -21.72 -2.92
C PHE A 262 40.31 -22.00 -1.94
N GLU A 263 41.12 -23.02 -2.17
CA GLU A 263 42.22 -23.32 -1.26
C GLU A 263 43.23 -22.15 -1.19
N ASN A 264 43.76 -21.75 -2.35
CA ASN A 264 44.86 -20.80 -2.42
C ASN A 264 44.40 -19.33 -2.30
N GLU A 265 43.21 -19.02 -2.80
CA GLU A 265 42.72 -17.63 -2.90
C GLU A 265 41.73 -17.21 -1.81
N LEU A 266 41.15 -18.20 -1.06
CA LEU A 266 40.22 -17.92 0.05
C LEU A 266 40.73 -18.49 1.38
N VAL A 267 40.91 -19.82 1.47
CA VAL A 267 41.17 -20.48 2.75
C VAL A 267 42.57 -20.15 3.28
N LYS A 268 43.59 -20.23 2.43
CA LYS A 268 45.00 -19.92 2.84
C LYS A 268 45.14 -18.44 3.32
N PRO A 269 44.61 -17.42 2.63
CA PRO A 269 44.65 -16.04 3.13
C PRO A 269 44.01 -15.88 4.52
N LEU A 270 42.85 -16.48 4.77
CA LEU A 270 42.20 -16.46 6.08
C LEU A 270 43.03 -17.13 7.17
N LYS A 271 43.61 -18.33 6.88
CA LYS A 271 44.47 -19.03 7.82
C LYS A 271 45.77 -18.28 8.09
N ASN A 272 46.42 -17.75 7.04
CA ASN A 272 47.63 -16.94 7.19
C ASN A 272 47.38 -15.67 8.05
N ALA A 273 46.17 -15.15 7.99
CA ALA A 273 45.73 -14.04 8.83
C ALA A 273 45.32 -14.47 10.26
N GLY A 274 45.12 -15.77 10.50
CA GLY A 274 44.67 -16.32 11.78
C GLY A 274 43.26 -15.92 12.12
N VAL A 275 42.34 -15.86 11.14
CA VAL A 275 40.96 -15.39 11.29
C VAL A 275 39.91 -16.39 10.80
N GLU A 276 40.31 -17.58 10.39
CA GLU A 276 39.43 -18.63 9.88
C GLU A 276 38.34 -19.06 10.87
N ASP A 277 38.62 -18.97 12.16
CA ASP A 277 37.68 -19.23 13.25
C ASP A 277 36.57 -18.15 13.38
N CYS A 278 36.79 -16.96 12.81
CA CYS A 278 35.82 -15.89 12.75
C CYS A 278 34.91 -15.94 11.53
N VAL A 279 35.11 -16.94 10.63
CA VAL A 279 34.42 -17.00 9.34
C VAL A 279 33.49 -18.21 9.26
N THR A 280 32.33 -18.02 8.62
CA THR A 280 31.40 -19.07 8.19
C THR A 280 31.18 -18.91 6.68
N PHE A 281 31.51 -19.92 5.87
CA PHE A 281 31.20 -19.90 4.45
C PHE A 281 29.73 -20.27 4.23
N ILE A 282 29.01 -19.46 3.46
CA ILE A 282 27.64 -19.74 3.11
C ILE A 282 27.45 -19.80 1.60
N SER A 283 26.60 -20.68 1.09
CA SER A 283 26.34 -20.80 -0.35
C SER A 283 25.03 -21.55 -0.65
N PHE A 284 24.40 -21.24 -1.79
CA PHE A 284 23.40 -22.08 -2.44
C PHE A 284 23.99 -23.29 -3.15
N SER A 285 25.31 -23.32 -3.35
CA SER A 285 26.02 -24.40 -4.05
C SER A 285 26.59 -25.45 -3.07
N LYS A 286 25.98 -26.63 -3.07
CA LYS A 286 26.51 -27.78 -2.33
C LYS A 286 27.95 -28.13 -2.73
N THR A 287 28.27 -28.00 -4.02
CA THR A 287 29.60 -28.24 -4.56
C THR A 287 30.65 -27.35 -3.92
N TYR A 288 30.32 -26.07 -3.70
CA TYR A 288 31.23 -25.10 -3.09
C TYR A 288 31.45 -25.41 -1.60
N LEU A 289 30.37 -25.70 -0.85
CA LEU A 289 30.48 -26.07 0.56
C LEU A 289 31.27 -27.40 0.73
N ASN A 290 31.00 -28.41 -0.10
CA ASN A 290 31.77 -29.64 -0.11
C ASN A 290 33.26 -29.39 -0.41
N LYS A 291 33.58 -28.47 -1.32
CA LYS A 291 34.98 -28.11 -1.62
C LYS A 291 35.64 -27.42 -0.42
N ILE A 292 34.97 -26.48 0.27
CA ILE A 292 35.49 -25.89 1.50
C ILE A 292 35.77 -26.99 2.55
N LYS A 293 34.80 -27.86 2.79
CA LYS A 293 34.96 -29.00 3.74
C LYS A 293 36.07 -29.98 3.34
N SER A 294 36.31 -30.17 2.04
CA SER A 294 37.42 -31.03 1.56
C SER A 294 38.82 -30.41 1.75
N ILE A 295 38.89 -29.05 1.78
CA ILE A 295 40.14 -28.33 2.06
C ILE A 295 40.44 -28.38 3.56
N ASP A 296 39.39 -28.11 4.38
CA ASP A 296 39.49 -28.20 5.83
C ASP A 296 38.11 -28.47 6.42
N SER A 297 37.93 -29.64 7.02
CA SER A 297 36.65 -30.06 7.61
C SER A 297 36.23 -29.25 8.83
N THR A 298 37.13 -28.51 9.46
CA THR A 298 36.87 -27.68 10.64
C THR A 298 36.23 -26.31 10.30
N LEU A 299 36.37 -25.86 9.03
CA LEU A 299 35.80 -24.59 8.59
C LEU A 299 34.27 -24.63 8.66
N ALA A 300 33.69 -23.63 9.30
CA ALA A 300 32.25 -23.54 9.43
C ALA A 300 31.54 -23.24 8.09
N THR A 301 30.47 -23.99 7.82
CA THR A 301 29.68 -23.82 6.59
C THR A 301 28.18 -23.79 6.89
N THR A 302 27.42 -23.08 6.05
CA THR A 302 25.94 -23.05 6.11
C THR A 302 25.36 -23.13 4.70
N TYR A 303 24.43 -24.04 4.49
CA TYR A 303 23.73 -24.17 3.21
C TYR A 303 22.60 -23.10 3.11
N LEU A 304 22.56 -22.40 1.98
CA LEU A 304 21.49 -21.44 1.67
C LEU A 304 20.41 -22.10 0.82
N SER A 305 19.16 -21.90 1.18
CA SER A 305 18.01 -22.34 0.41
C SER A 305 16.95 -21.23 0.28
N THR A 306 16.17 -21.25 -0.79
CA THR A 306 15.03 -20.35 -0.96
C THR A 306 13.82 -20.80 -0.14
N ILE A 307 13.72 -22.10 0.16
CA ILE A 307 12.64 -22.70 0.97
C ILE A 307 13.32 -23.72 1.89
N LEU A 308 12.93 -23.76 3.14
CA LEU A 308 13.31 -24.84 4.03
C LEU A 308 12.23 -25.93 4.01
N ASP A 309 12.56 -27.04 3.40
CA ASP A 309 11.80 -28.27 3.34
C ASP A 309 12.71 -29.47 3.63
N GLU A 310 12.22 -30.69 3.48
CA GLU A 310 12.98 -31.91 3.72
C GLU A 310 14.18 -32.04 2.76
N ASP A 311 14.04 -31.63 1.49
CA ASP A 311 15.11 -31.65 0.51
C ASP A 311 16.24 -30.69 0.90
N ALA A 312 15.94 -29.48 1.31
CA ALA A 312 16.91 -28.49 1.79
C ALA A 312 17.66 -28.99 3.05
N VAL A 313 16.96 -29.66 3.97
CA VAL A 313 17.58 -30.29 5.14
C VAL A 313 18.56 -31.40 4.71
N ASN A 314 18.13 -32.29 3.83
CA ASN A 314 18.94 -33.36 3.30
C ASN A 314 20.15 -32.84 2.53
N ASP A 315 19.99 -31.75 1.78
CA ASP A 315 21.07 -31.12 1.02
C ASP A 315 22.13 -30.48 1.93
N ALA A 316 21.71 -29.83 3.01
CA ALA A 316 22.62 -29.30 4.04
C ALA A 316 23.46 -30.44 4.68
N LEU A 317 22.81 -31.55 5.02
CA LEU A 317 23.48 -32.72 5.59
C LEU A 317 24.47 -33.35 4.61
N LYS A 318 24.11 -33.48 3.31
CA LYS A 318 24.97 -34.04 2.27
C LYS A 318 26.25 -33.22 1.99
N CYS A 319 26.22 -31.92 2.26
CA CYS A 319 27.41 -31.08 2.14
C CYS A 319 28.11 -30.82 3.48
N ASN A 320 27.79 -31.61 4.52
CA ASN A 320 28.37 -31.51 5.87
C ASN A 320 28.31 -30.08 6.44
N ALA A 321 27.25 -29.33 6.12
CA ALA A 321 27.03 -27.99 6.67
C ALA A 321 26.56 -28.08 8.12
N GLU A 322 27.01 -27.17 8.98
CA GLU A 322 26.57 -27.05 10.37
C GLU A 322 25.19 -26.38 10.48
N GLY A 323 24.71 -25.76 9.40
CA GLY A 323 23.43 -25.10 9.42
C GLY A 323 22.79 -24.99 8.04
N VAL A 324 21.55 -24.54 8.06
CA VAL A 324 20.77 -24.18 6.88
C VAL A 324 20.09 -22.82 7.12
N THR A 325 20.17 -21.93 6.12
CA THR A 325 19.51 -20.62 6.18
C THR A 325 18.57 -20.45 4.99
N PHE A 326 17.34 -19.99 5.21
CA PHE A 326 16.29 -19.95 4.21
C PHE A 326 15.66 -18.56 4.08
N ASN A 327 14.91 -18.33 2.96
CA ASN A 327 14.17 -17.07 2.75
C ASN A 327 12.87 -17.07 3.56
N GLY A 328 12.78 -16.18 4.54
CA GLY A 328 11.61 -16.01 5.41
C GLY A 328 10.61 -14.96 4.95
N GLU A 329 10.88 -14.23 3.88
CA GLU A 329 9.93 -13.24 3.36
C GLU A 329 8.71 -13.89 2.69
N LYS A 330 8.90 -15.13 2.19
CA LYS A 330 7.86 -15.90 1.54
C LYS A 330 7.39 -17.02 2.47
N ASN A 331 6.08 -17.09 2.68
CA ASN A 331 5.46 -18.06 3.60
C ASN A 331 5.46 -19.51 3.04
N TYR A 332 6.62 -20.01 2.62
CA TYR A 332 6.76 -21.39 2.08
C TYR A 332 7.35 -22.38 3.10
N THR A 333 8.04 -21.87 4.11
CA THR A 333 8.64 -22.69 5.17
C THR A 333 7.66 -22.88 6.31
N THR A 334 7.54 -24.12 6.79
CA THR A 334 6.65 -24.49 7.88
C THR A 334 7.42 -24.68 9.19
N GLU A 335 6.73 -24.59 10.34
CA GLU A 335 7.28 -24.92 11.64
C GLU A 335 7.83 -26.36 11.69
N ALA A 336 7.16 -27.30 11.01
CA ALA A 336 7.58 -28.70 10.94
C ALA A 336 8.94 -28.87 10.24
N ALA A 337 9.19 -28.15 9.14
CA ALA A 337 10.45 -28.19 8.42
C ALA A 337 11.61 -27.62 9.27
N ILE A 338 11.37 -26.54 10.02
CA ILE A 338 12.35 -25.97 10.95
C ILE A 338 12.68 -26.98 12.05
N LYS A 339 11.67 -27.60 12.66
CA LYS A 339 11.85 -28.62 13.69
C LYS A 339 12.59 -29.86 13.16
N LEU A 340 12.35 -30.25 11.89
CA LEU A 340 13.10 -31.33 11.25
C LEU A 340 14.58 -30.98 11.15
N ALA A 341 14.93 -29.78 10.64
CA ALA A 341 16.32 -29.34 10.55
C ALA A 341 17.01 -29.34 11.92
N LEU A 342 16.36 -28.78 12.95
CA LEU A 342 16.86 -28.77 14.32
C LEU A 342 17.04 -30.18 14.89
N SER A 343 16.10 -31.12 14.64
CA SER A 343 16.20 -32.51 15.09
C SER A 343 17.37 -33.29 14.44
N LYS A 344 17.83 -32.82 13.28
CA LYS A 344 19.00 -33.32 12.59
C LYS A 344 20.32 -32.66 13.04
N GLY A 345 20.28 -31.79 14.04
CA GLY A 345 21.45 -31.10 14.58
C GLY A 345 21.89 -29.86 13.79
N LEU A 346 21.13 -29.45 12.76
CA LEU A 346 21.45 -28.27 11.98
C LEU A 346 21.08 -26.98 12.74
N LYS A 347 21.98 -25.98 12.69
CA LYS A 347 21.66 -24.62 13.06
C LYS A 347 20.73 -24.01 12.01
N VAL A 348 19.64 -23.36 12.42
CA VAL A 348 18.67 -22.80 11.47
C VAL A 348 18.72 -21.28 11.50
N GLY A 349 18.95 -20.69 10.33
CA GLY A 349 18.91 -19.26 10.09
C GLY A 349 17.81 -18.87 9.09
N VAL A 350 17.48 -17.58 9.05
CA VAL A 350 16.46 -17.02 8.14
C VAL A 350 16.91 -15.66 7.60
N TYR A 351 16.70 -15.43 6.30
CA TYR A 351 16.94 -14.16 5.60
C TYR A 351 15.73 -13.77 4.73
N THR A 352 15.48 -12.51 4.38
CA THR A 352 15.91 -11.30 5.05
C THR A 352 14.71 -10.75 5.80
N LEU A 353 14.84 -10.55 7.10
CA LEU A 353 13.72 -10.14 7.95
C LEU A 353 13.98 -8.76 8.56
N ASP A 354 13.21 -7.77 8.15
CA ASP A 354 13.36 -6.38 8.54
C ASP A 354 12.32 -5.93 9.61
N THR A 355 11.62 -6.89 10.23
CA THR A 355 10.67 -6.58 11.31
C THR A 355 10.74 -7.59 12.46
N PRO A 356 10.80 -7.13 13.72
CA PRO A 356 10.79 -8.02 14.89
C PRO A 356 9.54 -8.91 15.01
N ALA A 357 8.41 -8.49 14.44
CA ALA A 357 7.17 -9.28 14.47
C ALA A 357 7.29 -10.58 13.67
N ILE A 358 7.96 -10.54 12.51
CA ILE A 358 8.21 -11.74 11.70
C ILE A 358 9.31 -12.58 12.36
N MET A 359 10.39 -11.95 12.82
CA MET A 359 11.46 -12.65 13.56
C MET A 359 10.88 -13.42 14.73
N GLY A 360 9.90 -12.85 15.46
CA GLY A 360 9.24 -13.49 16.60
C GLY A 360 8.50 -14.79 16.23
N VAL A 361 7.93 -14.90 15.04
CA VAL A 361 7.33 -16.16 14.56
C VAL A 361 8.39 -17.24 14.45
N TYR A 362 9.44 -16.96 13.70
CA TYR A 362 10.53 -17.93 13.47
C TYR A 362 11.31 -18.23 14.77
N TYR A 363 11.50 -17.25 15.65
CA TYR A 363 12.10 -17.45 16.97
C TYR A 363 11.31 -18.46 17.80
N GLN A 364 9.97 -18.34 17.84
CA GLN A 364 9.09 -19.27 18.54
C GLN A 364 9.10 -20.68 17.91
N TRP A 365 9.42 -20.80 16.63
CA TRP A 365 9.61 -22.08 15.94
C TRP A 365 11.00 -22.69 16.16
N GLY A 366 11.94 -21.96 16.79
CA GLY A 366 13.26 -22.45 17.14
C GLY A 366 14.42 -21.87 16.33
N VAL A 367 14.16 -20.95 15.38
CA VAL A 367 15.25 -20.26 14.66
C VAL A 367 16.03 -19.38 15.61
N ARG A 368 17.35 -19.34 15.46
CA ARG A 368 18.28 -18.58 16.32
C ARG A 368 19.28 -17.72 15.54
N SER A 369 19.10 -17.56 14.23
CA SER A 369 19.92 -16.65 13.41
C SER A 369 19.03 -15.88 12.44
N PHE A 370 19.03 -14.55 12.51
CA PHE A 370 18.14 -13.67 11.75
C PHE A 370 18.95 -12.67 10.94
N THR A 371 18.94 -12.80 9.62
CA THR A 371 19.60 -11.86 8.72
C THR A 371 18.67 -10.69 8.42
N THR A 372 19.15 -9.46 8.58
CA THR A 372 18.38 -8.23 8.43
C THR A 372 19.17 -7.12 7.76
N ASN A 373 18.47 -6.25 7.01
CA ASN A 373 19.08 -5.03 6.46
C ASN A 373 19.06 -3.88 7.49
N MET A 374 18.11 -3.87 8.43
CA MET A 374 17.78 -2.65 9.16
C MET A 374 17.45 -2.79 10.66
N VAL A 375 17.18 -3.99 11.15
CA VAL A 375 16.80 -4.15 12.56
C VAL A 375 18.03 -4.00 13.45
N ASN A 376 17.96 -3.04 14.38
CA ASN A 376 19.07 -2.75 15.30
C ASN A 376 19.16 -3.82 16.39
N PRO A 377 20.33 -4.41 16.68
CA PRO A 377 20.51 -5.38 17.77
C PRO A 377 20.03 -4.91 19.14
N ASN A 378 20.14 -3.61 19.43
CA ASN A 378 19.72 -3.05 20.71
C ASN A 378 18.18 -2.94 20.84
N GLU A 379 17.44 -3.10 19.75
CA GLU A 379 15.97 -3.00 19.72
C GLU A 379 15.27 -4.36 19.79
N VAL A 380 16.02 -5.47 19.76
CA VAL A 380 15.46 -6.83 19.74
C VAL A 380 16.03 -7.66 20.88
N THR A 381 15.14 -8.20 21.69
CA THR A 381 15.45 -9.09 22.80
C THR A 381 14.61 -10.36 22.72
N PRO A 382 14.98 -11.47 23.39
CA PRO A 382 14.12 -12.65 23.48
C PRO A 382 12.71 -12.33 23.94
N THR A 383 12.55 -11.39 24.85
CA THR A 383 11.25 -10.93 25.34
C THR A 383 10.41 -10.30 24.22
N ILE A 384 11.01 -9.46 23.38
CA ILE A 384 10.33 -8.85 22.23
C ILE A 384 9.94 -9.89 21.20
N LEU A 385 10.79 -10.88 20.92
CA LEU A 385 10.52 -11.96 19.97
C LEU A 385 9.44 -12.95 20.45
N ARG A 386 9.14 -12.99 21.75
CA ARG A 386 8.06 -13.80 22.33
C ARG A 386 6.72 -13.08 22.47
N VAL A 387 6.63 -11.81 22.07
CA VAL A 387 5.38 -11.04 22.17
C VAL A 387 4.28 -11.68 21.31
N LYS A 388 3.10 -11.87 21.93
CA LYS A 388 1.85 -12.18 21.23
C LYS A 388 1.06 -10.89 20.99
N TYR A 389 0.71 -10.65 19.74
CA TYR A 389 0.01 -9.45 19.32
C TYR A 389 -1.50 -9.70 19.24
N ASN A 390 -2.31 -8.81 19.83
CA ASN A 390 -3.76 -8.90 19.74
C ASN A 390 -4.27 -8.05 18.57
N THR A 391 -5.03 -8.65 17.65
CA THR A 391 -5.56 -7.96 16.44
C THR A 391 -6.46 -6.77 16.78
N LYS A 392 -7.07 -6.72 17.97
CA LYS A 392 -7.89 -5.59 18.42
C LYS A 392 -7.06 -4.30 18.59
N ALA A 393 -5.77 -4.45 18.90
CA ALA A 393 -4.83 -3.33 19.03
C ALA A 393 -4.21 -2.89 17.69
N PHE A 394 -4.51 -3.59 16.58
CA PHE A 394 -3.94 -3.27 15.27
C PHE A 394 -4.54 -2.02 14.67
N SER A 395 -3.69 -1.22 14.05
CA SER A 395 -4.11 -0.22 13.08
C SER A 395 -4.31 -0.90 11.73
N CYS A 396 -5.53 -0.90 11.21
CA CYS A 396 -5.86 -1.55 9.95
C CYS A 396 -6.44 -0.53 8.96
N THR A 397 -5.86 -0.46 7.77
CA THR A 397 -6.26 0.48 6.73
C THR A 397 -6.62 -0.26 5.45
N LEU A 398 -7.77 0.05 4.87
CA LEU A 398 -8.18 -0.47 3.57
C LEU A 398 -7.63 0.43 2.45
N SER A 399 -7.07 -0.16 1.41
CA SER A 399 -6.64 0.56 0.21
C SER A 399 -7.79 1.32 -0.46
N LYS A 400 -9.04 0.85 -0.27
CA LYS A 400 -10.24 1.51 -0.78
C LYS A 400 -11.48 1.09 0.00
N THR A 401 -12.29 2.07 0.41
CA THR A 401 -13.51 1.87 1.23
C THR A 401 -14.81 1.85 0.42
N SER A 402 -14.77 2.08 -0.90
CA SER A 402 -15.96 2.04 -1.75
C SER A 402 -15.61 1.64 -3.18
N TYR A 403 -16.35 0.69 -3.73
CA TYR A 403 -16.22 0.16 -5.08
C TYR A 403 -17.51 0.33 -5.86
N THR A 404 -17.43 0.51 -7.18
CA THR A 404 -18.58 0.41 -8.07
C THR A 404 -18.74 -1.06 -8.48
N TYR A 405 -19.98 -1.56 -8.42
CA TYR A 405 -20.32 -2.89 -8.89
C TYR A 405 -20.07 -3.04 -10.39
N ASP A 406 -19.38 -4.12 -10.78
CA ASP A 406 -19.08 -4.51 -12.16
C ASP A 406 -19.26 -6.01 -12.39
N GLY A 407 -19.84 -6.72 -11.40
CA GLY A 407 -20.02 -8.18 -11.42
C GLY A 407 -18.85 -8.98 -10.88
N SER A 408 -17.70 -8.38 -10.60
CA SER A 408 -16.52 -9.02 -10.00
C SER A 408 -16.51 -8.92 -8.46
N ARG A 409 -15.80 -9.85 -7.82
CA ARG A 409 -15.48 -9.72 -6.38
C ARG A 409 -14.58 -8.51 -6.14
N LYS A 410 -14.74 -7.85 -5.00
CA LYS A 410 -13.92 -6.73 -4.56
C LYS A 410 -13.10 -7.14 -3.35
N LEU A 411 -11.77 -7.09 -3.50
CA LEU A 411 -10.80 -7.51 -2.51
C LEU A 411 -9.85 -6.33 -2.25
N PRO A 412 -10.24 -5.37 -1.38
CA PRO A 412 -9.32 -4.29 -1.00
C PRO A 412 -8.09 -4.87 -0.32
N ALA A 413 -6.91 -4.40 -0.66
CA ALA A 413 -5.71 -4.67 0.12
C ALA A 413 -5.85 -4.04 1.51
N VAL A 414 -5.32 -4.72 2.51
CA VAL A 414 -5.33 -4.29 3.92
C VAL A 414 -3.89 -4.07 4.36
N THR A 415 -3.57 -2.91 4.88
CA THR A 415 -2.33 -2.67 5.62
C THR A 415 -2.62 -2.83 7.09
N VAL A 416 -1.89 -3.71 7.76
CA VAL A 416 -2.04 -4.03 9.18
C VAL A 416 -0.76 -3.65 9.91
N LYS A 417 -0.89 -2.84 10.98
CA LYS A 417 0.26 -2.43 11.81
C LYS A 417 -0.07 -2.60 13.29
N TYR A 418 0.92 -3.04 14.05
CA TYR A 418 0.91 -2.95 15.51
C TYR A 418 1.88 -1.86 15.92
N LYS A 419 1.37 -0.72 16.43
CA LYS A 419 2.14 0.52 16.57
C LYS A 419 2.76 0.88 15.21
N ASP A 420 4.07 0.98 15.12
CA ASP A 420 4.80 1.30 13.87
C ASP A 420 5.26 0.06 13.10
N ILE A 421 5.10 -1.15 13.68
CA ILE A 421 5.52 -2.41 13.08
C ILE A 421 4.46 -2.87 12.06
N GLU A 422 4.84 -3.04 10.81
CA GLU A 422 3.99 -3.61 9.77
C GLU A 422 3.95 -5.13 9.91
N LEU A 423 2.72 -5.69 9.89
CA LEU A 423 2.48 -7.12 9.98
C LEU A 423 2.24 -7.70 8.58
N VAL A 424 2.60 -8.97 8.39
CA VAL A 424 2.61 -9.62 7.08
C VAL A 424 1.49 -10.64 6.97
N GLU A 425 0.70 -10.54 5.88
CA GLU A 425 -0.34 -11.52 5.55
C GLU A 425 0.29 -12.90 5.28
N GLY A 426 -0.32 -13.95 5.82
CA GLY A 426 0.17 -15.33 5.75
C GLY A 426 1.20 -15.68 6.83
N ILE A 427 1.77 -14.70 7.53
CA ILE A 427 2.72 -14.91 8.63
C ILE A 427 2.12 -14.46 9.96
N ASN A 428 1.61 -13.25 10.06
CA ASN A 428 1.04 -12.70 11.28
C ASN A 428 -0.50 -12.74 11.28
N TYR A 429 -1.12 -12.68 10.11
CA TYR A 429 -2.57 -12.69 9.97
C TYR A 429 -2.99 -13.28 8.61
N GLN A 430 -4.26 -13.65 8.51
CA GLN A 430 -4.92 -14.07 7.28
C GLN A 430 -6.10 -13.15 6.98
N LEU A 431 -6.41 -12.95 5.69
CA LEU A 431 -7.57 -12.21 5.23
C LEU A 431 -8.65 -13.14 4.70
N SER A 432 -9.87 -12.87 5.11
CA SER A 432 -11.07 -13.47 4.50
C SER A 432 -12.10 -12.38 4.18
N TYR A 433 -12.96 -12.64 3.19
CA TYR A 433 -13.88 -11.64 2.68
C TYR A 433 -15.29 -12.20 2.58
N SER A 434 -16.29 -11.44 3.02
CA SER A 434 -17.70 -11.78 2.83
C SER A 434 -18.47 -10.64 2.14
N ASP A 435 -19.60 -10.99 1.52
CA ASP A 435 -20.50 -10.06 0.81
C ASP A 435 -19.80 -9.18 -0.26
N ASN A 436 -18.68 -9.64 -0.78
CA ASN A 436 -17.72 -8.86 -1.55
C ASN A 436 -17.99 -8.81 -3.06
N LYS A 437 -19.13 -9.35 -3.53
CA LYS A 437 -19.51 -9.38 -4.95
C LYS A 437 -20.68 -8.46 -5.26
N ASN A 438 -21.77 -8.56 -4.51
CA ASN A 438 -23.01 -7.83 -4.78
C ASN A 438 -23.03 -6.45 -4.12
N PRO A 439 -23.84 -5.50 -4.63
CA PRO A 439 -23.97 -4.18 -4.01
C PRO A 439 -24.44 -4.28 -2.55
N GLY A 440 -23.79 -3.52 -1.67
CA GLY A 440 -24.09 -3.59 -0.24
C GLY A 440 -22.89 -3.17 0.61
N THR A 441 -22.89 -3.61 1.85
CA THR A 441 -21.75 -3.52 2.77
C THR A 441 -21.04 -4.86 2.74
N ALA A 442 -19.84 -4.85 2.21
CA ALA A 442 -18.92 -5.98 2.21
C ALA A 442 -18.00 -5.91 3.44
N LYS A 443 -17.42 -7.03 3.82
CA LYS A 443 -16.56 -7.17 4.98
C LYS A 443 -15.24 -7.82 4.61
N VAL A 444 -14.19 -7.45 5.33
CA VAL A 444 -12.94 -8.18 5.40
C VAL A 444 -12.66 -8.49 6.86
N TYR A 445 -12.25 -9.72 7.12
CA TYR A 445 -11.83 -10.21 8.43
C TYR A 445 -10.32 -10.37 8.42
N ILE A 446 -9.68 -9.87 9.45
CA ILE A 446 -8.24 -9.97 9.71
C ILE A 446 -8.13 -10.90 10.91
N SER A 447 -7.82 -12.17 10.66
CA SER A 447 -7.68 -13.19 11.70
C SER A 447 -6.20 -13.38 12.02
N GLY A 448 -5.82 -13.21 13.28
CA GLY A 448 -4.44 -13.41 13.74
C GLY A 448 -4.04 -14.88 13.63
N ILE A 449 -2.78 -15.12 13.24
CA ILE A 449 -2.15 -16.43 13.21
C ILE A 449 -0.76 -16.37 13.85
N ASN A 450 -0.18 -17.52 14.19
CA ASN A 450 1.14 -17.66 14.82
C ASN A 450 1.29 -16.81 16.10
N ASN A 451 2.03 -15.72 16.04
CA ASN A 451 2.21 -14.79 17.18
C ASN A 451 1.10 -13.73 17.32
N CYS A 452 0.05 -13.81 16.52
CA CYS A 452 -1.10 -12.92 16.58
C CYS A 452 -2.37 -13.69 16.94
N THR A 453 -3.25 -13.07 17.73
CA THR A 453 -4.50 -13.67 18.20
C THR A 453 -5.71 -12.80 17.84
N ASP A 454 -6.92 -13.37 17.99
CA ASP A 454 -8.21 -12.72 17.76
C ASP A 454 -8.51 -12.40 16.29
N GLU A 455 -9.66 -11.77 16.06
CA GLU A 455 -10.14 -11.37 14.76
C GLU A 455 -10.65 -9.93 14.77
N ARG A 456 -10.46 -9.22 13.68
CA ARG A 456 -10.98 -7.88 13.47
C ARG A 456 -11.74 -7.77 12.15
N GLU A 457 -12.94 -7.18 12.20
CA GLU A 457 -13.79 -6.91 11.04
C GLU A 457 -13.62 -5.44 10.56
N LEU A 458 -13.37 -5.25 9.26
CA LEU A 458 -13.50 -3.95 8.59
C LEU A 458 -14.59 -4.02 7.52
N LYS A 459 -15.21 -2.87 7.25
CA LYS A 459 -16.33 -2.75 6.30
C LYS A 459 -15.98 -1.82 5.15
N TYR A 460 -16.46 -2.17 3.96
CA TYR A 460 -16.40 -1.31 2.77
C TYR A 460 -17.69 -1.43 1.96
N LYS A 461 -17.91 -0.52 1.01
CA LYS A 461 -19.15 -0.47 0.24
C LYS A 461 -18.96 -0.88 -1.20
N ILE A 462 -19.92 -1.64 -1.73
CA ILE A 462 -20.09 -1.89 -3.16
C ILE A 462 -21.36 -1.17 -3.57
N VAL A 463 -21.26 -0.17 -4.46
CA VAL A 463 -22.37 0.67 -4.87
C VAL A 463 -22.78 0.38 -6.31
N MET A 464 -24.07 0.42 -6.57
CA MET A 464 -24.59 0.29 -7.94
C MET A 464 -24.07 1.42 -8.85
N PRO A 465 -23.65 1.11 -10.09
CA PRO A 465 -23.24 2.12 -11.06
C PRO A 465 -24.40 3.05 -11.40
N LYS A 466 -24.15 4.35 -11.42
CA LYS A 466 -25.13 5.36 -11.80
C LYS A 466 -25.24 5.49 -13.31
N VAL A 467 -26.45 5.85 -13.78
CA VAL A 467 -26.64 6.22 -15.18
C VAL A 467 -25.87 7.48 -15.53
N THR A 468 -25.12 7.44 -16.64
CA THR A 468 -24.37 8.56 -17.23
C THR A 468 -24.97 8.95 -18.59
N GLY A 469 -24.58 10.10 -19.14
CA GLY A 469 -25.07 10.56 -20.45
C GLY A 469 -26.58 10.86 -20.51
N PHE A 470 -27.23 11.05 -19.34
CA PHE A 470 -28.68 11.22 -19.28
C PHE A 470 -29.15 12.53 -19.93
N SER A 471 -30.01 12.41 -20.94
CA SER A 471 -30.50 13.53 -21.73
C SER A 471 -31.91 13.26 -22.28
N ASP A 472 -32.57 14.30 -22.82
CA ASP A 472 -33.74 14.19 -23.68
C ASP A 472 -33.35 14.48 -25.13
N SER A 473 -33.73 13.59 -26.05
CA SER A 473 -33.34 13.73 -27.48
C SER A 473 -34.46 14.30 -28.35
N THR A 474 -35.71 13.89 -28.14
CA THR A 474 -36.83 14.30 -28.98
C THR A 474 -38.02 14.66 -28.10
N THR A 475 -38.50 15.90 -28.25
CA THR A 475 -39.69 16.36 -27.56
C THR A 475 -40.74 16.80 -28.57
N THR A 476 -41.91 16.18 -28.50
CA THR A 476 -43.09 16.54 -29.31
C THR A 476 -44.18 17.15 -28.43
N THR A 477 -45.38 17.29 -28.93
CA THR A 477 -46.56 17.72 -28.18
C THR A 477 -47.03 16.73 -27.12
N SER A 478 -46.71 15.42 -27.30
CA SER A 478 -47.23 14.33 -26.46
C SER A 478 -46.20 13.23 -26.17
N LYS A 479 -44.97 13.40 -26.60
CA LYS A 479 -43.90 12.41 -26.42
C LYS A 479 -42.56 13.05 -26.03
N VAL A 480 -41.82 12.36 -25.19
CA VAL A 480 -40.41 12.69 -24.83
C VAL A 480 -39.61 11.39 -24.95
N THR A 481 -38.47 11.45 -25.60
CA THR A 481 -37.52 10.32 -25.62
C THR A 481 -36.36 10.69 -24.70
N LEU A 482 -36.13 9.90 -23.67
CA LEU A 482 -34.97 9.96 -22.78
C LEU A 482 -33.88 9.09 -23.36
N LYS A 483 -32.62 9.48 -23.20
CA LYS A 483 -31.43 8.75 -23.62
C LYS A 483 -30.39 8.70 -22.50
N TRP A 484 -29.60 7.65 -22.47
CA TRP A 484 -28.47 7.47 -21.53
C TRP A 484 -27.42 6.53 -22.09
N THR A 485 -26.26 6.48 -21.45
CA THR A 485 -25.23 5.50 -21.76
C THR A 485 -25.58 4.17 -21.10
N PRO A 486 -25.54 3.04 -21.81
CA PRO A 486 -25.74 1.72 -21.22
C PRO A 486 -24.74 1.44 -20.10
N VAL A 487 -25.12 0.59 -19.18
CA VAL A 487 -24.32 0.12 -18.06
C VAL A 487 -24.32 -1.40 -18.07
N ASP A 488 -23.15 -1.99 -18.07
CA ASP A 488 -22.98 -3.44 -18.14
C ASP A 488 -23.23 -4.12 -16.78
N LYS A 489 -23.44 -5.44 -16.83
CA LYS A 489 -23.57 -6.32 -15.65
C LYS A 489 -24.71 -5.95 -14.71
N ILE A 490 -25.74 -5.27 -15.21
CA ILE A 490 -26.97 -4.94 -14.46
C ILE A 490 -28.18 -5.67 -15.07
N THR A 491 -29.32 -5.71 -14.38
CA THR A 491 -30.57 -6.24 -14.94
C THR A 491 -31.28 -5.22 -15.85
N GLY A 492 -31.12 -3.91 -15.55
CA GLY A 492 -31.74 -2.87 -16.35
C GLY A 492 -31.94 -1.56 -15.63
N TYR A 493 -33.03 -0.83 -15.99
CA TYR A 493 -33.23 0.56 -15.57
C TYR A 493 -34.62 0.79 -15.00
N ILE A 494 -34.71 1.73 -14.05
CA ILE A 494 -35.97 2.25 -13.54
C ILE A 494 -36.06 3.72 -13.92
N VAL A 495 -37.11 4.08 -14.67
CA VAL A 495 -37.38 5.45 -15.09
C VAL A 495 -38.34 6.10 -14.11
N TYR A 496 -37.98 7.24 -13.55
CA TYR A 496 -38.77 8.01 -12.60
C TYR A 496 -39.26 9.32 -13.21
N ARG A 497 -40.48 9.73 -12.86
CA ARG A 497 -41.05 11.01 -13.18
C ARG A 497 -41.44 11.76 -11.90
N TYR A 498 -41.12 13.04 -11.81
CA TYR A 498 -41.51 13.88 -10.68
C TYR A 498 -43.00 14.12 -10.69
N ASN A 499 -43.69 13.77 -9.60
CA ASN A 499 -45.07 14.07 -9.35
C ASN A 499 -45.14 15.39 -8.57
N TYR A 500 -45.63 16.47 -9.23
CA TYR A 500 -45.66 17.78 -8.66
C TYR A 500 -46.68 17.93 -7.49
N SER A 501 -47.76 17.14 -7.53
CA SER A 501 -48.78 17.15 -6.44
C SER A 501 -48.22 16.47 -5.18
N LYS A 502 -47.55 15.35 -5.34
CA LYS A 502 -46.96 14.59 -4.23
C LYS A 502 -45.53 15.05 -3.87
N LYS A 503 -44.96 16.02 -4.58
CA LYS A 503 -43.61 16.55 -4.42
C LYS A 503 -42.50 15.48 -4.38
N LYS A 504 -42.69 14.32 -5.04
CA LYS A 504 -41.75 13.21 -5.07
C LYS A 504 -41.58 12.57 -6.46
N TYR A 505 -40.50 11.81 -6.67
CA TYR A 505 -40.33 11.02 -7.88
C TYR A 505 -41.02 9.68 -7.72
N GLU A 506 -41.76 9.28 -8.76
CA GLU A 506 -42.46 8.01 -8.85
C GLU A 506 -41.90 7.21 -10.02
N ALA A 507 -41.69 5.90 -9.85
CA ALA A 507 -41.32 5.00 -10.94
C ALA A 507 -42.47 4.93 -11.95
N ILE A 508 -42.15 5.12 -13.22
CA ILE A 508 -43.13 5.05 -14.32
C ILE A 508 -42.86 3.90 -15.26
N LYS A 509 -41.65 3.31 -15.24
CA LYS A 509 -41.28 2.15 -16.04
C LYS A 509 -40.04 1.48 -15.47
N THR A 510 -40.07 0.15 -15.38
CA THR A 510 -38.92 -0.72 -15.24
C THR A 510 -38.60 -1.34 -16.61
N ILE A 511 -37.33 -1.34 -16.98
CA ILE A 511 -36.82 -1.84 -18.28
C ILE A 511 -35.81 -2.95 -17.95
N ALA A 512 -36.19 -4.21 -18.19
CA ALA A 512 -35.35 -5.36 -17.92
C ALA A 512 -34.42 -5.64 -19.14
N ASN A 513 -33.58 -4.71 -19.44
CA ASN A 513 -32.57 -4.79 -20.50
C ASN A 513 -31.39 -3.85 -20.17
N SER A 514 -30.20 -4.40 -19.93
CA SER A 514 -28.97 -3.67 -19.67
C SER A 514 -28.53 -2.79 -20.84
N ASP A 515 -28.78 -3.24 -22.08
CA ASP A 515 -28.35 -2.55 -23.31
C ASP A 515 -29.27 -1.41 -23.72
N ALA A 516 -30.36 -1.18 -22.97
CA ALA A 516 -31.30 -0.12 -23.27
C ALA A 516 -30.62 1.27 -23.22
N LYS A 517 -30.59 1.95 -24.37
CA LYS A 517 -30.00 3.30 -24.57
C LYS A 517 -31.03 4.41 -24.46
N SER A 518 -32.33 4.08 -24.44
CA SER A 518 -33.41 5.08 -24.45
C SER A 518 -34.75 4.53 -24.00
N TYR A 519 -35.61 5.46 -23.59
CA TYR A 519 -37.04 5.14 -23.36
C TYR A 519 -37.94 6.25 -23.87
N LYS A 520 -38.98 5.90 -24.64
CA LYS A 520 -39.94 6.81 -25.23
C LYS A 520 -41.19 6.87 -24.38
N ILE A 521 -41.43 8.02 -23.77
CA ILE A 521 -42.65 8.29 -22.99
C ILE A 521 -43.70 8.96 -23.88
N THR A 522 -44.91 8.40 -23.88
CA THR A 522 -46.03 8.86 -24.72
C THR A 522 -47.20 9.38 -23.86
N LYS A 523 -48.29 9.82 -24.52
CA LYS A 523 -49.52 10.31 -23.87
C LYS A 523 -49.27 11.45 -22.88
N LEU A 524 -48.29 12.31 -23.14
CA LEU A 524 -48.01 13.49 -22.33
C LEU A 524 -48.92 14.66 -22.73
N ALA A 525 -49.22 15.51 -21.78
CA ALA A 525 -49.90 16.79 -22.04
C ALA A 525 -48.97 17.77 -22.76
N SER A 526 -49.52 18.53 -23.72
CA SER A 526 -48.76 19.55 -24.48
C SER A 526 -48.44 20.78 -23.61
N ALA A 527 -47.37 21.49 -23.94
CA ALA A 527 -46.88 22.69 -23.25
C ALA A 527 -46.79 22.50 -21.71
N LYS A 528 -46.34 21.32 -21.26
CA LYS A 528 -46.24 20.98 -19.83
C LYS A 528 -44.80 20.66 -19.46
N LYS A 529 -44.39 21.07 -18.24
CA LYS A 529 -43.11 20.77 -17.62
C LYS A 529 -43.11 19.35 -17.07
N TYR A 530 -42.02 18.61 -17.31
CA TYR A 530 -41.77 17.28 -16.75
C TYR A 530 -40.34 17.22 -16.21
N ARG A 531 -40.12 16.42 -15.18
CA ARG A 531 -38.77 16.12 -14.66
C ARG A 531 -38.64 14.62 -14.55
N TYR A 532 -37.50 14.12 -15.05
CA TYR A 532 -37.18 12.69 -15.08
C TYR A 532 -35.84 12.40 -14.42
N ARG A 533 -35.70 11.20 -13.91
CA ARG A 533 -34.47 10.56 -13.46
C ARG A 533 -34.48 9.12 -13.93
N VAL A 534 -33.31 8.51 -14.03
CA VAL A 534 -33.14 7.08 -14.31
C VAL A 534 -32.17 6.51 -13.29
N ALA A 535 -32.44 5.32 -12.79
CA ALA A 535 -31.54 4.53 -11.96
C ALA A 535 -31.28 3.19 -12.63
N THR A 536 -30.14 2.60 -12.37
CA THR A 536 -29.85 1.20 -12.67
C THR A 536 -30.45 0.30 -11.61
N TYR A 537 -30.76 -0.95 -11.95
CA TYR A 537 -31.09 -1.97 -10.96
C TYR A 537 -30.49 -3.32 -11.34
N LEU A 538 -30.18 -4.11 -10.30
CA LEU A 538 -29.68 -5.48 -10.40
C LEU A 538 -30.60 -6.39 -9.59
N LYS A 539 -30.97 -7.54 -10.16
CA LYS A 539 -31.54 -8.67 -9.42
C LYS A 539 -30.48 -9.74 -9.27
N ALA A 540 -30.08 -10.01 -8.04
CA ALA A 540 -29.12 -11.06 -7.72
C ALA A 540 -29.47 -11.64 -6.33
N ASP A 541 -29.29 -12.94 -6.16
CA ASP A 541 -29.48 -13.69 -4.91
C ASP A 541 -30.83 -13.37 -4.22
N GLY A 542 -31.92 -13.37 -5.03
CA GLY A 542 -33.27 -13.05 -4.53
C GLY A 542 -33.52 -11.59 -4.15
N LYS A 543 -32.50 -10.72 -4.22
CA LYS A 543 -32.57 -9.31 -3.85
C LYS A 543 -32.58 -8.37 -5.07
N THR A 544 -33.14 -7.19 -4.89
CA THR A 544 -33.08 -6.12 -5.89
C THR A 544 -32.26 -4.95 -5.34
N TYR A 545 -31.17 -4.67 -6.00
CA TYR A 545 -30.29 -3.54 -5.72
C TYR A 545 -30.57 -2.41 -6.71
N THR A 546 -30.55 -1.16 -6.24
CA THR A 546 -30.87 -0.01 -7.11
C THR A 546 -29.88 1.11 -6.84
N SER A 547 -29.37 1.73 -7.91
CA SER A 547 -28.50 2.90 -7.77
C SER A 547 -29.25 4.12 -7.28
N SER A 548 -28.52 5.09 -6.75
CA SER A 548 -29.06 6.45 -6.65
C SER A 548 -29.42 6.93 -8.07
N PRO A 549 -30.61 7.50 -8.27
CA PRO A 549 -31.00 8.00 -9.59
C PRO A 549 -30.06 9.10 -10.09
N CYS A 550 -29.84 9.17 -11.40
CA CYS A 550 -29.03 10.22 -12.03
C CYS A 550 -29.61 11.64 -11.75
N THR A 551 -28.81 12.66 -12.04
CA THR A 551 -29.24 14.06 -11.95
C THR A 551 -30.50 14.28 -12.80
N ALA A 552 -31.47 14.99 -12.24
CA ALA A 552 -32.77 15.16 -12.87
C ALA A 552 -32.69 16.02 -14.14
N LYS A 553 -33.32 15.55 -15.21
CA LYS A 553 -33.53 16.33 -16.43
C LYS A 553 -34.92 16.93 -16.44
N THR A 554 -35.00 18.25 -16.63
CA THR A 554 -36.26 18.98 -16.86
C THR A 554 -36.45 19.17 -18.35
N THR A 555 -37.63 18.80 -18.84
CA THR A 555 -38.03 18.95 -20.24
C THR A 555 -39.45 19.54 -20.35
N TYR A 556 -39.76 20.06 -21.53
CA TYR A 556 -41.07 20.68 -21.81
C TYR A 556 -41.60 20.14 -23.12
N THR A 557 -42.83 19.64 -23.12
CA THR A 557 -43.53 19.27 -24.35
C THR A 557 -43.83 20.51 -25.18
N LYS A 558 -43.82 20.38 -26.51
CA LYS A 558 -44.21 21.45 -27.41
C LYS A 558 -45.70 21.81 -27.26
N PRO A 559 -46.11 23.06 -27.48
CA PRO A 559 -47.52 23.42 -27.55
C PRO A 559 -48.27 22.66 -28.65
N ALA A 560 -49.54 22.45 -28.45
CA ALA A 560 -50.41 21.86 -29.47
C ALA A 560 -50.51 22.78 -30.71
N LYS A 561 -50.56 22.17 -31.87
CA LYS A 561 -50.82 22.90 -33.12
C LYS A 561 -52.15 23.58 -33.08
N VAL A 562 -52.21 24.80 -33.54
CA VAL A 562 -53.44 25.59 -33.67
C VAL A 562 -54.00 25.52 -35.11
N THR A 563 -55.31 25.68 -35.24
CA THR A 563 -55.97 25.82 -36.51
C THR A 563 -56.57 27.22 -36.65
N ILE A 564 -56.40 27.86 -37.80
CA ILE A 564 -57.02 29.14 -38.05
C ILE A 564 -58.53 28.91 -38.28
N LYS A 565 -59.35 29.46 -37.39
CA LYS A 565 -60.85 29.40 -37.51
C LYS A 565 -61.34 30.38 -38.55
N SER A 566 -60.75 31.55 -38.66
CA SER A 566 -61.10 32.56 -39.66
C SER A 566 -59.98 33.58 -39.88
N ALA A 567 -59.88 34.08 -41.10
CA ALA A 567 -59.03 35.21 -41.48
C ALA A 567 -59.84 36.18 -42.34
N LYS A 568 -60.74 36.96 -41.69
CA LYS A 568 -61.65 37.91 -42.35
C LYS A 568 -60.98 39.27 -42.56
N ARG A 569 -61.18 39.80 -43.79
CA ARG A 569 -60.70 41.11 -44.16
C ARG A 569 -61.79 42.15 -43.95
N TYR A 570 -61.43 43.29 -43.37
CA TYR A 570 -62.36 44.41 -43.12
C TYR A 570 -61.89 45.60 -44.00
N SER A 571 -62.89 46.10 -44.81
CA SER A 571 -62.65 47.14 -45.80
C SER A 571 -62.34 48.52 -45.19
N LYS A 572 -63.07 48.94 -44.17
CA LYS A 572 -62.94 50.30 -43.56
C LYS A 572 -61.56 50.58 -42.99
N ASN A 573 -60.75 49.51 -42.49
CA ASN A 573 -59.53 49.73 -41.71
C ASN A 573 -58.35 49.05 -42.26
N ARG A 574 -58.26 48.57 -43.52
CA ARG A 574 -57.13 47.90 -44.16
C ARG A 574 -56.51 46.78 -43.29
N ARG A 575 -57.33 46.00 -42.55
CA ARG A 575 -56.93 44.98 -41.59
C ARG A 575 -57.51 43.62 -41.88
N ILE A 576 -56.79 42.57 -41.41
CA ILE A 576 -57.25 41.21 -41.36
C ILE A 576 -57.46 40.82 -39.92
N MET A 577 -58.67 40.38 -39.56
CA MET A 577 -58.90 39.73 -38.25
C MET A 577 -58.63 38.25 -38.40
N VAL A 578 -57.61 37.76 -37.74
CA VAL A 578 -57.23 36.34 -37.69
C VAL A 578 -57.69 35.76 -36.35
N LYS A 579 -58.49 34.71 -36.37
CA LYS A 579 -58.93 33.95 -35.19
C LYS A 579 -58.46 32.50 -35.33
N TRP A 580 -58.07 31.88 -34.20
CA TRP A 580 -57.57 30.49 -34.20
C TRP A 580 -58.08 29.72 -32.98
N THR A 581 -57.75 28.40 -32.93
CA THR A 581 -58.11 27.53 -31.80
C THR A 581 -57.15 27.72 -30.63
N ASN A 582 -57.61 27.43 -29.44
CA ASN A 582 -56.76 27.47 -28.25
C ASN A 582 -55.65 26.38 -28.33
N SER A 583 -54.49 26.71 -27.79
CA SER A 583 -53.43 25.74 -27.44
C SER A 583 -53.24 25.80 -25.92
N PRO A 584 -53.74 24.82 -25.18
CA PRO A 584 -53.68 24.88 -23.71
C PRO A 584 -52.26 25.02 -23.18
N ARG A 585 -52.08 25.78 -22.12
CA ARG A 585 -50.81 25.99 -21.41
C ARG A 585 -49.70 26.66 -22.22
N CYS A 586 -49.95 27.11 -23.45
CA CYS A 586 -48.96 27.90 -24.19
C CYS A 586 -48.82 29.31 -23.54
N THR A 587 -47.68 29.99 -23.77
CA THR A 587 -47.49 31.38 -23.34
C THR A 587 -48.15 32.36 -24.26
N GLY A 588 -48.33 31.98 -25.54
CA GLY A 588 -48.95 32.83 -26.56
C GLY A 588 -48.78 32.27 -27.97
N TYR A 589 -49.00 33.17 -28.96
CA TYR A 589 -49.04 32.79 -30.36
C TYR A 589 -48.14 33.71 -31.21
N GLU A 590 -47.57 33.14 -32.26
CA GLU A 590 -46.87 33.86 -33.31
C GLU A 590 -47.72 33.80 -34.59
N VAL A 591 -48.10 34.94 -35.13
CA VAL A 591 -48.83 35.07 -36.38
C VAL A 591 -47.91 35.66 -37.43
N ARG A 592 -47.82 35.02 -38.61
CA ARG A 592 -47.08 35.51 -39.78
C ARG A 592 -48.02 35.77 -40.91
N VAL A 593 -47.80 36.88 -41.61
CA VAL A 593 -48.56 37.29 -42.78
C VAL A 593 -47.57 37.51 -43.93
N ALA A 594 -47.81 36.86 -45.06
CA ALA A 594 -46.90 36.93 -46.25
C ALA A 594 -47.73 37.27 -47.50
N THR A 595 -47.03 37.71 -48.54
CA THR A 595 -47.65 37.97 -49.85
C THR A 595 -47.65 36.76 -50.75
N ASP A 596 -46.92 35.66 -50.39
CA ASP A 596 -46.83 34.43 -51.13
C ASP A 596 -47.32 33.22 -50.31
N LYS A 597 -47.83 32.18 -50.99
CA LYS A 597 -48.36 30.93 -50.39
C LYS A 597 -47.25 30.13 -49.70
N LYS A 598 -46.00 30.19 -50.18
CA LYS A 598 -44.87 29.51 -49.56
C LYS A 598 -44.35 30.19 -48.33
N MET A 599 -44.92 31.39 -47.97
CA MET A 599 -44.55 32.21 -46.82
C MET A 599 -43.09 32.68 -46.82
N LYS A 600 -42.46 32.86 -48.02
CA LYS A 600 -41.11 33.37 -48.16
C LYS A 600 -41.03 34.88 -47.89
N HIS A 601 -42.00 35.67 -48.37
CA HIS A 601 -42.07 37.12 -48.22
C HIS A 601 -43.05 37.49 -47.08
N VAL A 602 -42.55 37.40 -45.81
CA VAL A 602 -43.34 37.74 -44.63
C VAL A 602 -43.32 39.24 -44.43
N VAL A 603 -44.47 39.87 -44.58
CA VAL A 603 -44.64 41.35 -44.47
C VAL A 603 -45.02 41.80 -43.05
N LYS A 604 -45.65 40.93 -42.23
CA LYS A 604 -45.99 41.22 -40.85
C LYS A 604 -45.81 39.99 -39.96
N LYS A 605 -45.25 40.22 -38.79
CA LYS A 605 -45.14 39.25 -37.70
C LYS A 605 -45.72 39.83 -36.42
N TYR A 606 -46.59 39.08 -35.76
CA TYR A 606 -47.17 39.44 -34.47
C TYR A 606 -46.92 38.36 -33.42
N THR A 607 -46.47 38.80 -32.25
CA THR A 607 -46.45 37.95 -31.04
C THR A 607 -47.63 38.33 -30.16
N VAL A 608 -48.49 37.38 -29.86
CA VAL A 608 -49.69 37.55 -29.05
C VAL A 608 -49.46 36.82 -27.74
N SER A 609 -49.37 37.56 -26.65
CA SER A 609 -49.22 37.01 -25.29
C SER A 609 -50.54 36.55 -24.71
N GLY A 610 -50.52 35.49 -23.91
CA GLY A 610 -51.69 34.87 -23.29
C GLY A 610 -52.30 33.74 -24.15
N ASN A 611 -52.58 32.60 -23.53
CA ASN A 611 -53.18 31.45 -24.21
C ASN A 611 -54.66 31.62 -24.55
N THR A 612 -55.36 32.50 -23.86
CA THR A 612 -56.77 32.80 -24.08
C THR A 612 -57.01 33.81 -25.21
N LYS A 613 -55.98 34.57 -25.59
CA LYS A 613 -56.07 35.60 -26.63
C LYS A 613 -55.91 34.96 -28.02
N GLN A 614 -57.02 34.45 -28.58
CA GLN A 614 -57.06 33.65 -29.79
C GLN A 614 -57.34 34.45 -31.07
N TYR A 615 -57.00 35.74 -31.08
CA TYR A 615 -57.16 36.57 -32.26
C TYR A 615 -56.13 37.69 -32.32
N VAL A 616 -55.95 38.24 -33.53
CA VAL A 616 -55.14 39.44 -33.78
C VAL A 616 -55.76 40.28 -34.92
N LYS A 617 -55.69 41.58 -34.79
CA LYS A 617 -56.03 42.50 -35.84
C LYS A 617 -54.76 42.92 -36.57
N VAL A 618 -54.50 42.36 -37.74
CA VAL A 618 -53.35 42.72 -38.60
C VAL A 618 -53.65 44.01 -39.37
N LYS A 619 -52.96 45.11 -39.03
CA LYS A 619 -53.15 46.45 -39.62
C LYS A 619 -52.08 46.72 -40.71
N GLY A 620 -52.28 47.83 -41.52
CA GLY A 620 -51.29 48.35 -42.49
C GLY A 620 -51.11 47.46 -43.71
N LEU A 621 -52.18 46.83 -44.21
CA LEU A 621 -52.16 46.00 -45.40
C LEU A 621 -52.69 46.72 -46.64
N THR A 622 -52.11 46.48 -47.83
CA THR A 622 -52.55 47.01 -49.10
C THR A 622 -53.86 46.36 -49.56
N LYS A 623 -54.85 47.18 -49.98
CA LYS A 623 -56.20 46.66 -50.35
C LYS A 623 -56.16 45.68 -51.51
N THR A 624 -55.33 45.87 -52.51
CA THR A 624 -55.27 45.12 -53.74
C THR A 624 -54.42 43.85 -53.69
N LYS A 625 -53.59 43.70 -52.66
CA LYS A 625 -52.68 42.53 -52.54
C LYS A 625 -53.36 41.34 -51.87
N LYS A 626 -53.04 40.12 -52.38
CA LYS A 626 -53.36 38.86 -51.71
C LYS A 626 -52.43 38.64 -50.51
N TYR A 627 -52.99 38.09 -49.40
CA TYR A 627 -52.13 37.76 -48.22
C TYR A 627 -52.40 36.33 -47.80
N TYR A 628 -51.38 35.73 -47.23
CA TYR A 628 -51.35 34.39 -46.70
C TYR A 628 -50.99 34.48 -45.22
N VAL A 629 -51.73 33.71 -44.35
CA VAL A 629 -51.56 33.78 -42.91
C VAL A 629 -51.34 32.38 -42.36
N LYS A 630 -50.39 32.25 -41.45
CA LYS A 630 -50.19 31.06 -40.60
C LYS A 630 -49.96 31.50 -39.14
N VAL A 631 -50.34 30.58 -38.23
CA VAL A 631 -50.23 30.82 -36.78
C VAL A 631 -49.57 29.59 -36.16
N ARG A 632 -48.74 29.82 -35.15
CA ARG A 632 -48.27 28.77 -34.27
C ARG A 632 -48.32 29.21 -32.83
N ALA A 633 -48.47 28.27 -31.89
CA ALA A 633 -48.37 28.50 -30.46
C ALA A 633 -46.92 28.44 -30.00
N TYR A 634 -46.56 29.17 -28.94
CA TYR A 634 -45.29 29.08 -28.29
C TYR A 634 -45.41 28.94 -26.78
N LEU A 635 -44.47 28.22 -26.16
CA LEU A 635 -44.21 28.18 -24.73
C LEU A 635 -42.85 28.86 -24.49
N LYS A 636 -42.82 29.93 -23.68
CA LYS A 636 -41.57 30.61 -23.28
C LYS A 636 -41.18 30.14 -21.89
N VAL A 637 -39.93 29.70 -21.73
CA VAL A 637 -39.34 29.26 -20.47
C VAL A 637 -37.98 29.96 -20.33
N GLY A 638 -37.91 30.96 -19.48
CA GLY A 638 -36.77 31.87 -19.42
C GLY A 638 -36.51 32.51 -20.79
N LYS A 639 -35.30 32.39 -21.32
CA LYS A 639 -34.91 32.88 -22.66
C LYS A 639 -35.28 31.94 -23.80
N LYS A 640 -35.72 30.69 -23.55
CA LYS A 640 -35.99 29.64 -24.56
C LYS A 640 -37.44 29.58 -24.98
N TYR A 641 -37.70 29.44 -26.31
CA TYR A 641 -39.02 29.28 -26.90
C TYR A 641 -39.19 27.86 -27.48
N TYR A 642 -40.30 27.23 -27.15
CA TYR A 642 -40.76 25.95 -27.71
C TYR A 642 -41.98 26.23 -28.59
N TYR A 643 -41.87 25.92 -29.89
CA TYR A 643 -42.92 26.23 -30.85
C TYR A 643 -43.72 24.99 -31.25
N SER A 644 -45.04 25.14 -31.44
CA SER A 644 -45.82 24.18 -32.21
C SER A 644 -45.44 24.22 -33.71
N SER A 645 -45.87 23.20 -34.45
CA SER A 645 -45.92 23.35 -35.91
C SER A 645 -46.91 24.52 -36.26
N TYR A 646 -46.67 25.17 -37.41
CA TYR A 646 -47.60 26.16 -37.90
C TYR A 646 -48.93 25.51 -38.31
N SER A 647 -50.05 26.29 -38.25
CA SER A 647 -51.31 25.99 -38.86
C SER A 647 -51.15 25.81 -40.37
N ALA A 648 -52.14 25.23 -41.01
CA ALA A 648 -52.28 25.36 -42.47
C ALA A 648 -52.29 26.89 -42.84
N VAL A 649 -51.74 27.19 -44.02
CA VAL A 649 -51.71 28.54 -44.56
C VAL A 649 -53.10 28.90 -45.09
N VAL A 650 -53.69 29.98 -44.62
CA VAL A 650 -55.01 30.48 -45.08
C VAL A 650 -54.77 31.66 -46.01
N LYS A 651 -55.33 31.55 -47.26
CA LYS A 651 -55.35 32.61 -48.25
C LYS A 651 -56.45 33.65 -47.93
N ASN A 652 -56.06 34.93 -47.89
CA ASN A 652 -57.01 36.02 -47.75
C ASN A 652 -57.05 36.78 -49.07
N LYS A 653 -58.23 36.78 -49.71
CA LYS A 653 -58.43 37.42 -51.03
C LYS A 653 -58.33 38.95 -50.90
N PRO A 654 -57.97 39.69 -52.01
CA PRO A 654 -58.04 41.14 -52.05
C PRO A 654 -59.52 41.61 -51.86
N LEU A 655 -59.65 42.85 -51.47
CA LEU A 655 -60.95 43.50 -51.49
C LEU A 655 -61.31 43.82 -52.94
N LYS A 656 -62.54 43.58 -53.33
CA LYS A 656 -63.08 44.08 -54.62
C LYS A 656 -63.13 45.63 -54.54
N ILE A 657 -62.43 46.30 -55.42
CA ILE A 657 -62.58 47.73 -55.58
C ILE A 657 -63.87 47.94 -56.36
N LYS A 658 -64.92 48.57 -55.74
CA LYS A 658 -66.08 49.06 -56.49
C LYS A 658 -65.53 50.16 -57.41
N LYS A 659 -65.60 49.93 -58.74
CA LYS A 659 -65.46 51.04 -59.67
C LYS A 659 -66.52 52.05 -59.31
N LYS A 660 -66.14 53.31 -59.00
CA LYS A 660 -67.07 54.40 -59.03
C LYS A 660 -67.67 54.44 -60.41
N LYS A 661 -68.99 54.30 -60.52
CA LYS A 661 -69.71 54.76 -61.72
C LYS A 661 -69.57 56.23 -61.78
#